data_751df20db4000cbe914be47dd69593f4
#
_entry.id   751df20db4000cbe914be47dd69593f4
#
_cell.length_a   1.000
_cell.length_b   1.000
_cell.length_c   1.000
_cell.angle_alpha   90.00
_cell.angle_beta   90.00
_cell.angle_gamma   90.00
#
_symmetry.space_group_name_H-M   'P 1'
#
loop_
_entity.id
_entity.type
_entity.pdbx_description
1 polymer ?
#
loop_
_entity_poly.entity_id
_entity_poly.type
_entity_poly.pdbx_seq_one_letter_code
_entity_poly.pdbx_strand_id
1 'polypeptide(L)'
;MARRSKSAVSDYPVDVVENIVDIDVSAEMETSFLEYSYSVIYSRALPDARDGLKPVQRRILYMMQQMGLRPDKGHVKSARVTGEVMGKLHPHGDAAIYDAMVRLAQPFALRLPLVDGHGNFGSLDDGPAAARYTEARMAPAAQALTADLEEDVVDFVPNYDNQFMQPSVLPAAFPNLLVNGTTGIAVGMATNMAPHNLREVIAGTRHLITHPEATLKDIMKFIPGPDLPTGGTIVGLGGIRDAYETGRGTFKTRAKVSIEQVSPRKQGIVVTELPYMVGPEKVIEKIKDGVNSKKLTGISDVVDLTDRTHGLRLVIEIKNGFNPEAVLAALYKHTPLEDSFGINNVALVDGQPQTLGLLDLMRVYIDHRLNVVRRRTEFRLGKRTDRLHLVEGLLVAILDIDEVIQIIRESDETAQAREKLKVVFDLTDTQANHILELRLRQLTKYSRLELEAERDTLQHEIAELQRILGSDAALRELVSEELAEVAERYGTDRRTQLKTKDEMQVAIEAVTAQSKAKKSLGLALEIADDPCWVLLSASGMMGRTPGKPIREALVDPGKRFKHDVFTSIVPTTARGEIGAVTTAGRMVRLSVMDIAVLDENGGTPSMASAVKAAELVQLAKGEKLVALVPLNTVLALATAGGVIKRLNPDYPLNQTEWDIMKLKDGDEIVAAAPCPTDDAVLTFVTRDAKLLTFDAAKVRPQGRTGGGIAGIKLADGDRLIALGVTAPGDAAEVVTVTNGKDGLASAKVTALSEYPQKGRATGGVRAHRFLTGESQLALAWVGVGPAKAASSGGVARSLPTEHGARDGSGVMLTQSIGIVGPNYAAVSAALAVSPEGEKLF
;
A
#
# COMPACT_ATOMS: atom_id res chain seq x y z
N MET A 1 30.30 55.35 40.87
CA MET A 1 30.46 56.49 39.95
C MET A 1 30.65 55.97 38.54
N ALA A 2 29.55 55.95 37.76
CA ALA A 2 29.55 55.41 36.39
C ALA A 2 29.66 56.58 35.42
N ARG A 3 30.72 56.62 34.62
CA ARG A 3 30.89 57.62 33.55
C ARG A 3 29.92 57.26 32.39
N ARG A 4 29.00 58.23 32.15
CA ARG A 4 28.21 58.25 30.89
C ARG A 4 29.15 58.54 29.73
N SER A 5 29.22 57.60 28.79
CA SER A 5 29.82 57.85 27.48
C SER A 5 28.88 58.71 26.65
N LYS A 6 29.37 59.85 26.16
CA LYS A 6 28.67 60.71 25.22
C LYS A 6 28.49 59.94 23.91
N SER A 7 27.26 59.76 23.43
CA SER A 7 26.97 59.32 22.09
C SER A 7 27.57 60.32 21.08
N ALA A 8 28.34 59.81 20.13
CA ALA A 8 28.78 60.60 18.99
C ALA A 8 27.52 61.01 18.19
N VAL A 9 27.27 62.27 18.07
CA VAL A 9 26.37 62.86 17.10
C VAL A 9 27.03 62.61 15.73
N SER A 10 26.37 61.90 14.86
CA SER A 10 26.80 61.76 13.47
C SER A 10 26.65 63.10 12.75
N ASP A 11 27.77 63.69 12.30
CA ASP A 11 27.74 64.79 11.38
C ASP A 11 27.12 64.39 10.05
N TYR A 12 25.82 64.60 9.90
CA TYR A 12 25.19 64.65 8.58
C TYR A 12 25.39 66.07 8.02
N PRO A 13 25.66 66.24 6.74
CA PRO A 13 25.83 67.57 6.15
C PRO A 13 24.52 68.35 6.33
N VAL A 14 24.68 69.60 6.79
CA VAL A 14 23.61 70.53 7.25
C VAL A 14 22.73 71.07 6.10
N ASP A 15 22.86 70.58 4.86
CA ASP A 15 22.14 71.11 3.70
C ASP A 15 21.28 70.08 2.95
N VAL A 16 20.68 69.14 3.67
CA VAL A 16 19.58 68.34 3.10
C VAL A 16 18.28 69.13 3.32
N VAL A 17 17.80 69.76 2.26
CA VAL A 17 16.46 70.36 2.27
C VAL A 17 15.47 69.21 2.27
N GLU A 18 14.94 68.85 3.46
CA GLU A 18 13.88 67.90 3.56
C GLU A 18 12.62 68.47 2.87
N ASN A 19 12.09 67.77 1.90
CA ASN A 19 10.78 68.04 1.29
C ASN A 19 9.74 67.15 1.95
N ILE A 20 9.18 67.62 3.06
CA ILE A 20 8.12 66.91 3.79
C ILE A 20 6.81 67.16 3.05
N VAL A 21 6.20 66.12 2.53
CA VAL A 21 4.90 66.16 1.88
C VAL A 21 3.92 65.41 2.78
N ASP A 22 2.84 66.03 3.17
CA ASP A 22 1.75 65.39 3.89
C ASP A 22 0.99 64.45 2.93
N ILE A 23 0.93 63.16 3.26
CA ILE A 23 0.20 62.16 2.51
C ILE A 23 -0.91 61.62 3.44
N ASP A 24 -2.15 61.56 2.92
CA ASP A 24 -3.25 60.87 3.62
C ASP A 24 -2.95 59.40 3.76
N VAL A 25 -3.02 58.87 5.00
CA VAL A 25 -2.75 57.47 5.32
C VAL A 25 -3.64 56.53 4.51
N SER A 26 -4.90 56.91 4.28
CA SER A 26 -5.82 56.07 3.50
C SER A 26 -5.37 55.97 2.05
N ALA A 27 -4.97 57.08 1.42
CA ALA A 27 -4.50 57.08 0.04
C ALA A 27 -3.17 56.33 -0.13
N GLU A 28 -2.24 56.47 0.82
CA GLU A 28 -0.96 55.70 0.82
C GLU A 28 -1.22 54.21 1.01
N MET A 29 -2.11 53.82 1.94
CA MET A 29 -2.48 52.42 2.16
C MET A 29 -3.12 51.79 0.92
N GLU A 30 -4.04 52.50 0.25
CA GLU A 30 -4.67 52.02 -0.99
C GLU A 30 -3.66 51.81 -2.10
N THR A 31 -2.79 52.82 -2.32
CA THR A 31 -1.76 52.73 -3.38
C THR A 31 -0.76 51.62 -3.12
N SER A 32 -0.18 51.58 -1.92
CA SER A 32 0.79 50.56 -1.52
C SER A 32 0.18 49.16 -1.54
N PHE A 33 -1.08 49.01 -1.11
CA PHE A 33 -1.77 47.73 -1.14
C PHE A 33 -2.07 47.24 -2.57
N LEU A 34 -2.44 48.15 -3.48
CA LEU A 34 -2.64 47.84 -4.89
C LEU A 34 -1.32 47.41 -5.55
N GLU A 35 -0.21 48.11 -5.32
CA GLU A 35 1.10 47.76 -5.84
C GLU A 35 1.58 46.42 -5.29
N TYR A 36 1.41 46.17 -4.00
CA TYR A 36 1.71 44.90 -3.38
C TYR A 36 0.84 43.77 -3.99
N SER A 37 -0.47 44.00 -4.12
CA SER A 37 -1.41 43.04 -4.68
C SER A 37 -1.04 42.67 -6.11
N TYR A 38 -0.71 43.69 -6.92
CA TYR A 38 -0.25 43.51 -8.28
C TYR A 38 1.03 42.64 -8.34
N SER A 39 2.02 43.01 -7.52
CA SER A 39 3.28 42.23 -7.44
C SER A 39 3.04 40.75 -7.04
N VAL A 40 2.17 40.50 -6.05
CA VAL A 40 1.88 39.14 -5.58
C VAL A 40 1.15 38.32 -6.67
N ILE A 41 0.22 38.91 -7.39
CA ILE A 41 -0.53 38.22 -8.45
C ILE A 41 0.37 37.89 -9.62
N TYR A 42 1.09 38.86 -10.16
CA TYR A 42 1.82 38.74 -11.45
C TYR A 42 3.24 38.16 -11.29
N SER A 43 3.90 38.40 -10.16
CA SER A 43 5.32 38.03 -10.03
C SER A 43 5.66 37.05 -8.90
N ARG A 44 4.64 36.49 -8.22
CA ARG A 44 4.91 35.57 -7.09
C ARG A 44 4.04 34.32 -7.01
N ALA A 45 2.69 34.50 -6.95
CA ALA A 45 1.79 33.43 -6.52
C ALA A 45 1.22 32.59 -7.64
N LEU A 46 0.93 33.20 -8.81
CA LEU A 46 0.28 32.52 -9.92
C LEU A 46 1.29 31.98 -10.94
N PRO A 47 1.02 30.81 -11.54
CA PRO A 47 1.82 30.25 -12.62
C PRO A 47 1.43 30.92 -13.96
N ASP A 48 2.34 30.96 -14.93
CA ASP A 48 2.03 31.20 -16.33
C ASP A 48 1.39 29.95 -16.94
N ALA A 49 0.29 30.09 -17.68
CA ALA A 49 -0.42 28.96 -18.25
C ALA A 49 0.39 28.20 -19.31
N ARG A 50 1.36 28.86 -19.95
CA ARG A 50 2.19 28.31 -21.03
C ARG A 50 3.24 27.29 -20.51
N ASP A 51 4.00 27.62 -19.46
CA ASP A 51 5.04 26.75 -18.90
C ASP A 51 4.69 26.14 -17.54
N GLY A 52 3.61 26.58 -16.91
CA GLY A 52 3.15 26.09 -15.63
C GLY A 52 3.99 26.48 -14.43
N LEU A 53 4.87 27.46 -14.57
CA LEU A 53 5.84 27.83 -13.56
C LEU A 53 5.54 29.20 -12.94
N LYS A 54 5.80 29.28 -11.65
CA LYS A 54 5.91 30.57 -10.97
C LYS A 54 7.25 31.23 -11.32
N PRO A 55 7.37 32.56 -11.23
CA PRO A 55 8.62 33.24 -11.56
C PRO A 55 9.86 32.70 -10.85
N VAL A 56 9.79 32.41 -9.55
CA VAL A 56 10.91 31.82 -8.81
C VAL A 56 11.32 30.45 -9.33
N GLN A 57 10.37 29.59 -9.70
CA GLN A 57 10.62 28.26 -10.24
C GLN A 57 11.30 28.34 -11.60
N ARG A 58 10.80 29.21 -12.49
CA ARG A 58 11.36 29.46 -13.81
C ARG A 58 12.80 29.95 -13.70
N ARG A 59 13.07 30.89 -12.80
CA ARG A 59 14.42 31.44 -12.54
C ARG A 59 15.37 30.39 -12.00
N ILE A 60 14.91 29.48 -11.13
CA ILE A 60 15.72 28.35 -10.62
C ILE A 60 16.15 27.44 -11.79
N LEU A 61 15.20 26.98 -12.62
CA LEU A 61 15.49 26.08 -13.73
C LEU A 61 16.38 26.75 -14.79
N TYR A 62 16.12 28.01 -15.12
CA TYR A 62 16.94 28.77 -16.04
C TYR A 62 18.38 28.94 -15.52
N MET A 63 18.55 29.31 -14.23
CA MET A 63 19.88 29.42 -13.64
C MET A 63 20.59 28.07 -13.59
N MET A 64 19.93 26.98 -13.27
CA MET A 64 20.53 25.65 -13.31
C MET A 64 21.02 25.28 -14.70
N GLN A 65 20.29 25.65 -15.76
CA GLN A 65 20.72 25.46 -17.13
C GLN A 65 21.95 26.32 -17.46
N GLN A 66 21.94 27.61 -17.09
CA GLN A 66 23.08 28.51 -17.29
C GLN A 66 24.37 28.03 -16.57
N MET A 67 24.19 27.41 -15.41
CA MET A 67 25.29 26.79 -14.66
C MET A 67 25.73 25.43 -15.25
N GLY A 68 25.08 24.93 -16.28
CA GLY A 68 25.37 23.63 -16.90
C GLY A 68 25.07 22.43 -16.02
N LEU A 69 24.13 22.53 -15.08
CA LEU A 69 23.76 21.48 -14.13
C LEU A 69 22.81 20.46 -14.77
N ARG A 70 23.26 19.81 -15.82
CA ARG A 70 22.48 18.79 -16.55
C ARG A 70 22.46 17.45 -15.79
N PRO A 71 21.51 16.54 -16.07
CA PRO A 71 21.42 15.23 -15.43
C PRO A 71 22.65 14.33 -15.58
N ASP A 72 23.45 14.54 -16.65
CA ASP A 72 24.71 13.83 -16.90
C ASP A 72 25.92 14.39 -16.11
N LYS A 73 25.75 15.51 -15.39
CA LYS A 73 26.78 16.13 -14.56
C LYS A 73 26.62 15.82 -13.08
N GLY A 74 27.66 16.12 -12.30
CA GLY A 74 27.60 16.00 -10.86
C GLY A 74 26.64 17.01 -10.22
N HIS A 75 26.13 16.68 -9.04
CA HIS A 75 25.36 17.59 -8.20
C HIS A 75 26.26 18.71 -7.65
N VAL A 76 25.67 19.87 -7.39
CA VAL A 76 26.35 20.99 -6.71
C VAL A 76 25.58 21.33 -5.43
N LYS A 77 26.23 21.99 -4.47
CA LYS A 77 25.57 22.46 -3.25
C LYS A 77 24.35 23.30 -3.58
N SER A 78 23.22 23.01 -2.96
CA SER A 78 21.96 23.77 -3.13
C SER A 78 22.13 25.25 -2.84
N ALA A 79 22.95 25.58 -1.83
CA ALA A 79 23.29 26.97 -1.49
C ALA A 79 23.95 27.73 -2.64
N ARG A 80 24.71 27.07 -3.52
CA ARG A 80 25.28 27.70 -4.71
C ARG A 80 24.19 28.09 -5.71
N VAL A 81 23.24 27.20 -5.98
CA VAL A 81 22.13 27.49 -6.88
C VAL A 81 21.29 28.64 -6.34
N THR A 82 20.91 28.59 -5.04
CA THR A 82 20.12 29.65 -4.41
C THR A 82 20.83 31.00 -4.44
N GLY A 83 22.15 31.01 -4.19
CA GLY A 83 22.97 32.24 -4.24
C GLY A 83 23.02 32.87 -5.63
N GLU A 84 23.22 32.07 -6.69
CA GLU A 84 23.23 32.55 -8.08
C GLU A 84 21.86 33.08 -8.53
N VAL A 85 20.76 32.39 -8.14
CA VAL A 85 19.39 32.85 -8.40
C VAL A 85 19.10 34.15 -7.69
N MET A 86 19.45 34.25 -6.41
CA MET A 86 19.22 35.44 -5.60
C MET A 86 20.00 36.65 -6.13
N GLY A 87 21.27 36.46 -6.46
CA GLY A 87 22.13 37.54 -6.88
C GLY A 87 21.82 38.05 -8.28
N LYS A 88 21.37 37.18 -9.21
CA LYS A 88 21.24 37.57 -10.63
C LYS A 88 19.78 37.75 -11.08
N LEU A 89 18.81 37.01 -10.52
CA LEU A 89 17.48 36.93 -11.11
C LEU A 89 16.34 37.25 -10.14
N HIS A 90 16.49 36.92 -8.83
CA HIS A 90 15.37 36.94 -7.90
C HIS A 90 15.77 37.57 -6.57
N PRO A 91 15.58 38.91 -6.40
CA PRO A 91 16.06 39.65 -5.23
C PRO A 91 15.17 39.43 -3.98
N HIS A 92 15.10 38.18 -3.50
CA HIS A 92 14.36 37.79 -2.34
C HIS A 92 15.20 36.86 -1.46
N GLY A 93 14.71 36.56 -0.22
CA GLY A 93 15.45 35.73 0.72
C GLY A 93 15.81 34.35 0.19
N ASP A 94 17.03 33.91 0.50
CA ASP A 94 17.59 32.61 0.12
C ASP A 94 16.76 31.42 0.58
N ALA A 95 16.15 31.52 1.77
CA ALA A 95 15.26 30.49 2.31
C ALA A 95 14.05 30.24 1.39
N ALA A 96 13.41 31.30 0.88
CA ALA A 96 12.26 31.19 -0.01
C ALA A 96 12.62 30.55 -1.37
N ILE A 97 13.81 30.88 -1.90
CA ILE A 97 14.33 30.27 -3.14
C ILE A 97 14.67 28.79 -2.90
N TYR A 98 15.30 28.48 -1.77
CA TYR A 98 15.61 27.11 -1.41
C TYR A 98 14.34 26.26 -1.23
N ASP A 99 13.34 26.74 -0.52
CA ASP A 99 12.06 26.06 -0.32
C ASP A 99 11.33 25.79 -1.65
N ALA A 100 11.39 26.74 -2.59
CA ALA A 100 10.86 26.54 -3.94
C ALA A 100 11.63 25.45 -4.69
N MET A 101 12.97 25.42 -4.62
CA MET A 101 13.80 24.40 -5.22
C MET A 101 13.56 23.01 -4.60
N VAL A 102 13.41 22.95 -3.27
CA VAL A 102 13.09 21.71 -2.55
C VAL A 102 11.79 21.12 -3.07
N ARG A 103 10.73 21.91 -3.22
CA ARG A 103 9.45 21.43 -3.75
C ARG A 103 9.57 20.88 -5.17
N LEU A 104 10.44 21.47 -6.02
CA LEU A 104 10.70 20.96 -7.36
C LEU A 104 11.41 19.59 -7.35
N ALA A 105 12.04 19.20 -6.25
CA ALA A 105 12.74 17.92 -6.10
C ALA A 105 11.90 16.84 -5.41
N GLN A 106 10.79 17.19 -4.76
CA GLN A 106 10.01 16.26 -3.92
C GLN A 106 9.07 15.37 -4.75
N PRO A 107 9.27 14.02 -4.78
CA PRO A 107 8.46 13.10 -5.56
C PRO A 107 7.04 12.89 -5.00
N PHE A 108 6.78 13.33 -3.76
CA PHE A 108 5.46 13.34 -3.15
C PHE A 108 4.69 14.67 -3.38
N ALA A 109 5.40 15.74 -3.80
CA ALA A 109 4.81 17.03 -4.13
C ALA A 109 4.52 17.19 -5.63
N LEU A 110 5.44 16.74 -6.49
CA LEU A 110 5.31 16.79 -7.94
C LEU A 110 5.12 15.41 -8.54
N ARG A 111 4.23 15.31 -9.53
CA ARG A 111 4.02 14.07 -10.29
C ARG A 111 5.24 13.72 -11.15
N LEU A 112 5.92 14.74 -11.64
CA LEU A 112 7.16 14.67 -12.42
C LEU A 112 8.16 15.68 -11.85
N PRO A 113 9.05 15.31 -10.93
CA PRO A 113 10.06 16.20 -10.35
C PRO A 113 10.94 16.85 -11.40
N LEU A 114 11.30 18.13 -11.17
CA LEU A 114 12.11 18.94 -12.08
C LEU A 114 13.55 19.16 -11.57
N VAL A 115 13.78 18.88 -10.29
CA VAL A 115 15.11 18.94 -9.67
C VAL A 115 15.48 17.55 -9.17
N ASP A 116 16.71 17.12 -9.45
CA ASP A 116 17.31 15.92 -8.89
C ASP A 116 18.16 16.32 -7.68
N GLY A 117 17.65 15.98 -6.49
CA GLY A 117 18.24 16.31 -5.21
C GLY A 117 19.05 15.17 -4.62
N HIS A 118 20.22 15.48 -4.07
CA HIS A 118 21.02 14.55 -3.27
C HIS A 118 21.12 15.03 -1.83
N GLY A 119 20.73 14.16 -0.89
CA GLY A 119 20.62 14.47 0.54
C GLY A 119 19.18 14.45 1.03
N ASN A 120 18.92 15.10 2.17
CA ASN A 120 17.58 15.15 2.75
C ASN A 120 16.80 16.37 2.23
N PHE A 121 15.86 16.14 1.33
CA PHE A 121 14.92 17.13 0.80
C PHE A 121 13.56 17.11 1.51
N GLY A 122 13.52 16.57 2.72
CA GLY A 122 12.32 16.51 3.54
C GLY A 122 11.40 15.33 3.21
N SER A 123 10.37 15.20 4.01
CA SER A 123 9.24 14.29 3.86
C SER A 123 7.93 15.08 3.93
N LEU A 124 6.80 14.39 4.01
CA LEU A 124 5.50 15.05 4.23
C LEU A 124 5.35 15.62 5.66
N ASP A 125 6.10 15.08 6.61
CA ASP A 125 6.05 15.47 8.02
C ASP A 125 7.27 16.29 8.45
N ASP A 126 8.45 16.00 7.88
CA ASP A 126 9.71 16.66 8.25
C ASP A 126 10.21 17.61 7.15
N GLY A 127 10.74 18.75 7.56
CA GLY A 127 11.39 19.71 6.67
C GLY A 127 12.72 19.19 6.08
N PRO A 128 13.22 19.85 5.03
CA PRO A 128 14.50 19.51 4.42
C PRO A 128 15.69 19.91 5.31
N ALA A 129 16.84 19.30 5.06
CA ALA A 129 18.09 19.80 5.62
C ALA A 129 18.47 21.16 5.00
N ALA A 130 19.25 21.96 5.72
CA ALA A 130 19.68 23.27 5.22
C ALA A 130 20.44 23.18 3.89
N ALA A 131 20.33 24.21 3.04
CA ALA A 131 20.86 24.27 1.69
C ALA A 131 22.37 23.98 1.57
N ARG A 132 23.15 24.20 2.64
CA ARG A 132 24.58 23.89 2.71
C ARG A 132 24.90 22.40 2.78
N TYR A 133 23.93 21.55 3.19
CA TYR A 133 24.10 20.09 3.30
C TYR A 133 23.55 19.33 2.09
N THR A 134 22.55 19.87 1.41
CA THR A 134 21.96 19.25 0.24
C THR A 134 22.66 19.64 -1.05
N GLU A 135 22.51 18.82 -2.07
CA GLU A 135 23.04 19.07 -3.41
C GLU A 135 21.94 18.88 -4.45
N ALA A 136 22.04 19.62 -5.57
CA ALA A 136 21.00 19.61 -6.58
C ALA A 136 21.58 19.71 -7.99
N ARG A 137 20.84 19.17 -8.95
CA ARG A 137 21.01 19.38 -10.40
C ARG A 137 19.63 19.29 -11.06
N MET A 138 19.55 19.59 -12.35
CA MET A 138 18.29 19.41 -13.10
C MET A 138 17.92 17.92 -13.17
N ALA A 139 16.64 17.62 -12.96
CA ALA A 139 16.10 16.32 -13.31
C ALA A 139 15.97 16.17 -14.84
N PRO A 140 15.95 14.93 -15.39
CA PRO A 140 15.82 14.73 -16.84
C PRO A 140 14.62 15.45 -17.49
N ALA A 141 13.48 15.50 -16.81
CA ALA A 141 12.28 16.20 -17.31
C ALA A 141 12.45 17.73 -17.39
N ALA A 142 13.29 18.33 -16.54
CA ALA A 142 13.55 19.77 -16.58
C ALA A 142 14.30 20.20 -17.87
N GLN A 143 15.11 19.30 -18.44
CA GLN A 143 15.74 19.58 -19.74
C GLN A 143 14.71 19.79 -20.85
N ALA A 144 13.61 19.04 -20.83
CA ALA A 144 12.52 19.21 -21.79
C ALA A 144 11.78 20.55 -21.63
N LEU A 145 11.79 21.14 -20.42
CA LEU A 145 11.20 22.48 -20.21
C LEU A 145 12.13 23.61 -20.68
N THR A 146 13.44 23.40 -20.66
CA THR A 146 14.46 24.44 -20.94
C THR A 146 15.19 24.22 -22.27
N ALA A 147 14.77 23.25 -23.07
CA ALA A 147 15.40 22.96 -24.36
C ALA A 147 15.34 24.15 -25.33
N ASP A 148 16.35 24.28 -26.14
CA ASP A 148 16.44 25.21 -27.28
C ASP A 148 16.37 26.73 -26.91
N LEU A 149 16.57 27.09 -25.62
CA LEU A 149 16.50 28.50 -25.15
C LEU A 149 17.47 29.43 -25.88
N GLU A 150 18.54 28.90 -26.48
CA GLU A 150 19.57 29.66 -27.24
C GLU A 150 19.15 29.89 -28.71
N GLU A 151 18.00 29.32 -29.13
CA GLU A 151 17.51 29.35 -30.51
C GLU A 151 16.35 30.35 -30.71
N ASP A 152 16.33 31.44 -29.97
CA ASP A 152 15.32 32.51 -30.04
C ASP A 152 13.85 32.03 -29.91
N VAL A 153 13.63 31.00 -29.16
CA VAL A 153 12.32 30.33 -29.07
C VAL A 153 11.31 31.06 -28.18
N VAL A 154 11.77 31.91 -27.25
CA VAL A 154 10.98 32.73 -26.34
C VAL A 154 11.57 34.10 -26.16
N ASP A 155 10.78 35.06 -25.68
CA ASP A 155 11.26 36.40 -25.41
C ASP A 155 12.07 36.47 -24.12
N PHE A 156 13.17 37.24 -24.17
CA PHE A 156 13.96 37.54 -23.01
C PHE A 156 13.67 38.94 -22.51
N VAL A 157 13.53 39.06 -21.18
CA VAL A 157 13.28 40.32 -20.48
C VAL A 157 14.43 40.63 -19.52
N PRO A 158 14.73 41.89 -19.21
CA PRO A 158 15.75 42.22 -18.25
C PRO A 158 15.35 41.74 -16.84
N ASN A 159 16.35 41.49 -16.02
CA ASN A 159 16.18 41.22 -14.60
C ASN A 159 15.88 42.53 -13.81
N TYR A 160 15.85 42.44 -12.48
CA TYR A 160 15.48 43.55 -11.58
C TYR A 160 16.44 44.76 -11.65
N ASP A 161 17.70 44.56 -12.02
CA ASP A 161 18.74 45.62 -12.13
C ASP A 161 19.21 45.92 -13.57
N ASN A 162 18.54 45.32 -14.56
CA ASN A 162 18.85 45.44 -16.00
C ASN A 162 20.25 44.94 -16.40
N GLN A 163 20.93 44.13 -15.55
CA GLN A 163 22.26 43.61 -15.86
C GLN A 163 22.23 42.25 -16.57
N PHE A 164 21.19 41.47 -16.38
CA PHE A 164 21.04 40.16 -16.94
C PHE A 164 19.69 40.01 -17.65
N MET A 165 19.70 39.23 -18.73
CA MET A 165 18.48 38.84 -19.45
C MET A 165 17.99 37.50 -18.94
N GLN A 166 16.67 37.33 -18.79
CA GLN A 166 16.02 36.10 -18.37
C GLN A 166 14.84 35.80 -19.31
N PRO A 167 14.46 34.52 -19.51
CA PRO A 167 13.30 34.16 -20.32
C PRO A 167 12.02 34.60 -19.63
N SER A 168 11.11 35.22 -20.38
CA SER A 168 9.77 35.58 -19.87
C SER A 168 8.93 34.33 -19.55
N VAL A 169 9.14 33.26 -20.32
CA VAL A 169 8.51 31.94 -20.20
C VAL A 169 9.49 30.88 -20.69
N LEU A 170 9.39 29.64 -20.23
CA LEU A 170 10.21 28.53 -20.77
C LEU A 170 9.54 27.88 -22.00
N PRO A 171 10.32 27.26 -22.90
CA PRO A 171 9.82 26.59 -24.11
C PRO A 171 8.85 25.44 -23.84
N ALA A 172 8.98 24.75 -22.70
CA ALA A 172 8.06 23.75 -22.18
C ALA A 172 7.63 22.67 -23.19
N ALA A 173 8.49 21.68 -23.43
CA ALA A 173 8.20 20.59 -24.36
C ALA A 173 7.07 19.65 -23.92
N PHE A 174 6.49 19.85 -22.73
CA PHE A 174 5.27 19.19 -22.28
C PHE A 174 4.43 20.13 -21.41
N PRO A 175 3.12 19.92 -21.29
CA PRO A 175 2.21 20.79 -20.54
C PRO A 175 2.37 20.63 -19.02
N ASN A 176 3.45 21.23 -18.50
CA ASN A 176 3.89 21.10 -17.12
C ASN A 176 2.82 21.53 -16.11
N LEU A 177 2.01 22.56 -16.42
CA LEU A 177 0.93 23.00 -15.53
C LEU A 177 -0.08 21.91 -15.24
N LEU A 178 -0.46 21.13 -16.25
CA LEU A 178 -1.39 20.00 -16.09
C LEU A 178 -0.70 18.80 -15.44
N VAL A 179 0.56 18.52 -15.80
CA VAL A 179 1.29 17.35 -15.29
C VAL A 179 1.60 17.49 -13.80
N ASN A 180 2.16 18.61 -13.37
CA ASN A 180 2.58 18.81 -11.99
C ASN A 180 1.58 19.56 -11.13
N GLY A 181 0.62 20.25 -11.74
CA GLY A 181 -0.25 21.14 -11.00
C GLY A 181 0.50 22.28 -10.35
N THR A 182 -0.21 23.05 -9.52
CA THR A 182 0.39 24.14 -8.73
C THR A 182 -0.56 24.53 -7.60
N THR A 183 -0.01 25.09 -6.53
CA THR A 183 -0.79 25.76 -5.46
C THR A 183 -0.22 27.12 -5.20
N GLY A 184 -1.05 28.14 -5.02
CA GLY A 184 -0.59 29.49 -4.72
C GLY A 184 -1.70 30.35 -4.12
N ILE A 185 -1.32 31.23 -3.18
CA ILE A 185 -2.23 32.16 -2.53
C ILE A 185 -1.80 33.57 -2.90
N ALA A 186 -2.64 34.26 -3.68
CA ALA A 186 -2.46 35.65 -4.03
C ALA A 186 -3.42 36.55 -3.22
N VAL A 187 -3.42 37.83 -3.50
CA VAL A 187 -4.37 38.75 -2.91
C VAL A 187 -5.69 38.68 -3.67
N GLY A 188 -6.77 38.36 -2.97
CA GLY A 188 -8.12 38.23 -3.56
C GLY A 188 -8.35 36.95 -4.38
N MET A 189 -7.35 36.13 -4.61
CA MET A 189 -7.50 34.88 -5.38
C MET A 189 -6.46 33.84 -4.96
N ALA A 190 -6.76 32.57 -5.27
CA ALA A 190 -5.84 31.47 -5.02
C ALA A 190 -5.91 30.50 -6.23
N THR A 191 -4.83 29.82 -6.47
CA THR A 191 -4.79 28.69 -7.41
C THR A 191 -4.51 27.40 -6.70
N ASN A 192 -5.18 26.33 -7.11
CA ASN A 192 -4.94 24.97 -6.62
C ASN A 192 -5.29 23.98 -7.74
N MET A 193 -4.28 23.56 -8.46
CA MET A 193 -4.41 22.68 -9.63
C MET A 193 -3.89 21.29 -9.28
N ALA A 194 -4.70 20.30 -9.57
CA ALA A 194 -4.33 18.90 -9.36
C ALA A 194 -3.33 18.42 -10.42
N PRO A 195 -2.34 17.59 -10.08
CA PRO A 195 -1.43 16.97 -11.04
C PRO A 195 -2.11 15.84 -11.83
N HIS A 196 -1.59 15.58 -13.05
CA HIS A 196 -2.10 14.55 -13.98
C HIS A 196 -0.98 13.66 -14.51
N ASN A 197 -1.37 12.53 -15.10
CA ASN A 197 -0.43 11.62 -15.74
C ASN A 197 0.12 12.20 -17.05
N LEU A 198 1.46 12.19 -17.22
CA LEU A 198 2.11 12.76 -18.40
C LEU A 198 1.64 12.09 -19.71
N ARG A 199 1.56 10.75 -19.75
CA ARG A 199 1.12 10.01 -20.95
C ARG A 199 -0.30 10.36 -21.34
N GLU A 200 -1.19 10.47 -20.36
CA GLU A 200 -2.59 10.81 -20.57
C GLU A 200 -2.75 12.25 -21.07
N VAL A 201 -2.06 13.19 -20.42
CA VAL A 201 -2.09 14.61 -20.82
C VAL A 201 -1.54 14.78 -22.23
N ILE A 202 -0.41 14.15 -22.56
CA ILE A 202 0.16 14.22 -23.92
C ILE A 202 -0.77 13.54 -24.93
N ALA A 203 -1.36 12.40 -24.63
CA ALA A 203 -2.32 11.74 -25.53
C ALA A 203 -3.52 12.64 -25.82
N GLY A 204 -4.10 13.29 -24.80
CA GLY A 204 -5.17 14.28 -24.97
C GLY A 204 -4.73 15.50 -25.75
N THR A 205 -3.53 16.03 -25.50
CA THR A 205 -2.97 17.18 -26.21
C THR A 205 -2.75 16.89 -27.70
N ARG A 206 -2.18 15.73 -28.04
CA ARG A 206 -2.00 15.26 -29.41
C ARG A 206 -3.33 15.10 -30.13
N HIS A 207 -4.32 14.54 -29.44
CA HIS A 207 -5.67 14.45 -30.00
C HIS A 207 -6.26 15.83 -30.29
N LEU A 208 -6.11 16.81 -29.41
CA LEU A 208 -6.58 18.18 -29.62
C LEU A 208 -5.81 18.91 -30.73
N ILE A 209 -4.51 18.65 -30.91
CA ILE A 209 -3.72 19.18 -32.03
C ILE A 209 -4.29 18.70 -33.38
N THR A 210 -4.65 17.41 -33.49
CA THR A 210 -5.18 16.82 -34.75
C THR A 210 -6.67 17.08 -34.94
N HIS A 211 -7.42 17.33 -33.86
CA HIS A 211 -8.86 17.58 -33.85
C HIS A 211 -9.17 18.85 -33.02
N PRO A 212 -8.96 20.05 -33.56
CA PRO A 212 -9.13 21.30 -32.81
C PRO A 212 -10.56 21.50 -32.23
N GLU A 213 -11.56 20.90 -32.92
CA GLU A 213 -12.96 20.93 -32.50
C GLU A 213 -13.37 19.85 -31.48
N ALA A 214 -12.40 19.10 -30.97
CA ALA A 214 -12.68 18.06 -29.97
C ALA A 214 -13.35 18.66 -28.73
N THR A 215 -14.37 17.95 -28.25
CA THR A 215 -15.13 18.36 -27.05
C THR A 215 -14.43 17.91 -25.77
N LEU A 216 -14.80 18.49 -24.63
CA LEU A 216 -14.29 18.05 -23.32
C LEU A 216 -14.52 16.54 -23.09
N LYS A 217 -15.65 16.01 -23.54
CA LYS A 217 -15.97 14.59 -23.42
C LYS A 217 -15.01 13.72 -24.21
N ASP A 218 -14.51 14.18 -25.35
CA ASP A 218 -13.52 13.43 -26.13
C ASP A 218 -12.15 13.45 -25.46
N ILE A 219 -11.75 14.59 -24.92
CA ILE A 219 -10.50 14.72 -24.17
C ILE A 219 -10.52 13.90 -22.87
N MET A 220 -11.64 13.82 -22.17
CA MET A 220 -11.77 13.02 -20.96
C MET A 220 -11.63 11.49 -21.19
N LYS A 221 -11.68 11.02 -22.44
CA LYS A 221 -11.32 9.63 -22.77
C LYS A 221 -9.83 9.36 -22.59
N PHE A 222 -8.99 10.38 -22.77
CA PHE A 222 -7.53 10.33 -22.59
C PHE A 222 -7.11 10.78 -21.18
N ILE A 223 -7.79 11.80 -20.63
CA ILE A 223 -7.50 12.39 -19.32
C ILE A 223 -8.71 12.18 -18.41
N PRO A 224 -8.91 10.98 -17.87
CA PRO A 224 -10.12 10.64 -17.11
C PRO A 224 -10.17 11.33 -15.73
N GLY A 225 -9.05 11.83 -15.23
CA GLY A 225 -8.94 12.51 -13.94
C GLY A 225 -7.50 12.76 -13.48
N PRO A 226 -7.31 13.46 -12.37
CA PRO A 226 -6.00 13.70 -11.78
C PRO A 226 -5.24 12.41 -11.47
N ASP A 227 -3.90 12.49 -11.46
CA ASP A 227 -2.99 11.42 -11.09
C ASP A 227 -1.99 11.93 -10.03
N LEU A 228 -2.30 11.64 -8.78
CA LEU A 228 -1.62 12.23 -7.63
C LEU A 228 -0.27 11.53 -7.38
N PRO A 229 0.77 12.27 -7.00
CA PRO A 229 2.11 11.73 -6.73
C PRO A 229 2.13 10.57 -5.74
N THR A 230 1.32 10.63 -4.70
CA THR A 230 1.24 9.64 -3.62
C THR A 230 0.25 8.50 -3.91
N GLY A 231 -0.39 8.47 -5.08
CA GLY A 231 -1.38 7.45 -5.44
C GLY A 231 -2.73 7.66 -4.78
N GLY A 232 -3.21 6.66 -4.08
CA GLY A 232 -4.53 6.67 -3.43
C GLY A 232 -5.69 6.42 -4.40
N THR A 233 -6.90 6.63 -3.91
CA THR A 233 -8.13 6.42 -4.68
C THR A 233 -8.98 7.68 -4.70
N ILE A 234 -9.32 8.18 -5.88
CA ILE A 234 -10.29 9.25 -6.04
C ILE A 234 -11.71 8.66 -6.07
N VAL A 235 -12.61 9.26 -5.28
CA VAL A 235 -13.98 8.81 -5.10
C VAL A 235 -14.97 9.84 -5.61
N GLY A 236 -15.71 9.46 -6.66
CA GLY A 236 -16.71 10.34 -7.30
C GLY A 236 -16.09 11.29 -8.32
N LEU A 237 -16.43 11.11 -9.59
CA LEU A 237 -15.83 11.84 -10.71
C LEU A 237 -16.59 13.12 -11.11
N GLY A 238 -17.73 13.41 -10.48
CA GLY A 238 -18.56 14.59 -10.82
C GLY A 238 -17.82 15.91 -10.67
N GLY A 239 -17.18 16.13 -9.51
CA GLY A 239 -16.44 17.36 -9.25
C GLY A 239 -15.16 17.53 -10.09
N ILE A 240 -14.59 16.44 -10.64
CA ILE A 240 -13.51 16.51 -11.63
C ILE A 240 -14.06 17.04 -12.96
N ARG A 241 -15.23 16.54 -13.39
CA ARG A 241 -15.88 17.02 -14.60
C ARG A 241 -16.21 18.50 -14.50
N ASP A 242 -16.79 18.94 -13.38
CA ASP A 242 -17.08 20.35 -13.12
C ASP A 242 -15.79 21.21 -13.21
N ALA A 243 -14.68 20.72 -12.61
CA ALA A 243 -13.40 21.41 -12.66
C ALA A 243 -12.81 21.46 -14.08
N TYR A 244 -12.98 20.42 -14.88
CA TYR A 244 -12.53 20.40 -16.27
C TYR A 244 -13.34 21.32 -17.17
N GLU A 245 -14.61 21.50 -16.85
CA GLU A 245 -15.49 22.40 -17.60
C GLU A 245 -15.32 23.86 -17.19
N THR A 246 -15.33 24.16 -15.89
CA THR A 246 -15.39 25.52 -15.34
C THR A 246 -14.11 26.03 -14.70
N GLY A 247 -13.10 25.19 -14.54
CA GLY A 247 -11.90 25.47 -13.76
C GLY A 247 -12.09 25.35 -12.24
N ARG A 248 -13.28 24.99 -11.74
CA ARG A 248 -13.57 24.83 -10.30
C ARG A 248 -14.33 23.55 -10.02
N GLY A 249 -13.90 22.82 -8.98
CA GLY A 249 -14.55 21.60 -8.56
C GLY A 249 -13.91 21.02 -7.30
N THR A 250 -14.52 19.96 -6.76
CA THR A 250 -13.99 19.29 -5.57
C THR A 250 -14.13 17.78 -5.71
N PHE A 251 -13.09 17.05 -5.41
CA PHE A 251 -13.12 15.59 -5.34
C PHE A 251 -12.55 15.09 -4.01
N LYS A 252 -12.87 13.86 -3.67
CA LYS A 252 -12.36 13.20 -2.48
C LYS A 252 -11.29 12.20 -2.83
N THR A 253 -10.23 12.18 -2.03
CA THR A 253 -9.17 11.16 -2.10
C THR A 253 -9.20 10.30 -0.86
N ARG A 254 -9.05 8.98 -1.03
CA ARG A 254 -8.92 8.01 0.04
C ARG A 254 -7.57 7.34 0.00
N ALA A 255 -7.05 7.05 1.18
CA ALA A 255 -5.91 6.18 1.38
C ALA A 255 -6.18 4.80 0.76
N LYS A 256 -5.14 4.16 0.24
CA LYS A 256 -5.20 2.76 -0.17
C LYS A 256 -4.89 1.89 1.05
N VAL A 257 -5.83 1.02 1.36
CA VAL A 257 -5.78 0.20 2.57
C VAL A 257 -6.07 -1.26 2.25
N SER A 258 -5.49 -2.15 3.06
CA SER A 258 -5.83 -3.59 3.12
C SER A 258 -6.11 -3.98 4.56
N ILE A 259 -6.97 -4.98 4.76
CA ILE A 259 -7.20 -5.59 6.06
C ILE A 259 -6.37 -6.86 6.10
N GLU A 260 -5.42 -6.94 7.00
CA GLU A 260 -4.45 -8.02 7.10
C GLU A 260 -4.40 -8.61 8.51
N GLN A 261 -3.99 -9.87 8.63
CA GLN A 261 -3.63 -10.46 9.91
C GLN A 261 -2.23 -9.97 10.29
N VAL A 262 -2.14 -9.00 11.19
CA VAL A 262 -0.85 -8.37 11.60
C VAL A 262 -0.13 -9.13 12.72
N SER A 263 -0.86 -9.96 13.45
CA SER A 263 -0.31 -10.91 14.40
C SER A 263 -1.21 -12.14 14.49
N PRO A 264 -0.78 -13.28 15.09
CA PRO A 264 -1.60 -14.49 15.21
C PRO A 264 -2.98 -14.27 15.85
N ARG A 265 -3.16 -13.16 16.57
CA ARG A 265 -4.38 -12.85 17.33
C ARG A 265 -5.04 -11.51 16.99
N LYS A 266 -4.46 -10.72 16.03
CA LYS A 266 -4.96 -9.38 15.74
C LYS A 266 -5.04 -9.12 14.25
N GLN A 267 -6.16 -8.59 13.83
CA GLN A 267 -6.33 -7.97 12.52
C GLN A 267 -5.89 -6.50 12.59
N GLY A 268 -5.42 -5.99 11.47
CA GLY A 268 -5.06 -4.59 11.34
C GLY A 268 -5.45 -4.03 9.99
N ILE A 269 -5.64 -2.73 9.94
CA ILE A 269 -5.78 -1.95 8.71
C ILE A 269 -4.39 -1.48 8.34
N VAL A 270 -3.89 -1.95 7.21
CA VAL A 270 -2.58 -1.57 6.67
C VAL A 270 -2.77 -0.52 5.59
N VAL A 271 -2.18 0.67 5.81
CA VAL A 271 -2.23 1.79 4.86
C VAL A 271 -0.94 1.81 4.06
N THR A 272 -1.04 1.74 2.74
CA THR A 272 0.10 1.73 1.82
C THR A 272 0.22 3.00 0.97
N GLU A 273 -0.86 3.75 0.81
CA GLU A 273 -0.87 5.04 0.13
C GLU A 273 -1.78 6.00 0.89
N LEU A 274 -1.35 7.26 1.05
CA LEU A 274 -2.11 8.32 1.72
C LEU A 274 -2.67 9.32 0.70
N PRO A 275 -3.72 10.08 1.06
CA PRO A 275 -4.17 11.21 0.27
C PRO A 275 -3.04 12.20 0.00
N TYR A 276 -3.12 12.90 -1.13
CA TYR A 276 -2.09 13.84 -1.57
C TYR A 276 -1.80 14.92 -0.52
N MET A 277 -0.51 15.14 -0.24
CA MET A 277 -0.01 16.09 0.77
C MET A 277 -0.42 15.78 2.22
N VAL A 278 -0.77 14.55 2.51
CA VAL A 278 -1.04 14.07 3.88
C VAL A 278 0.11 13.19 4.35
N GLY A 279 0.76 13.56 5.44
CA GLY A 279 1.82 12.80 6.08
C GLY A 279 1.30 11.73 7.06
N PRO A 280 2.05 10.65 7.30
CA PRO A 280 1.69 9.60 8.26
C PRO A 280 1.56 10.12 9.69
N GLU A 281 2.43 11.02 10.16
CA GLU A 281 2.36 11.57 11.51
C GLU A 281 1.06 12.36 11.77
N LYS A 282 0.61 13.13 10.79
CA LYS A 282 -0.67 13.83 10.85
C LYS A 282 -1.85 12.86 10.99
N VAL A 283 -1.79 11.72 10.32
CA VAL A 283 -2.82 10.66 10.44
C VAL A 283 -2.78 10.05 11.84
N ILE A 284 -1.59 9.72 12.35
CA ILE A 284 -1.38 9.15 13.69
C ILE A 284 -1.90 10.11 14.76
N GLU A 285 -1.57 11.41 14.66
CA GLU A 285 -2.06 12.45 15.58
C GLU A 285 -3.59 12.51 15.59
N LYS A 286 -4.22 12.53 14.42
CA LYS A 286 -5.69 12.60 14.32
C LYS A 286 -6.38 11.31 14.78
N ILE A 287 -5.76 10.15 14.63
CA ILE A 287 -6.23 8.90 15.24
C ILE A 287 -6.17 9.02 16.76
N LYS A 288 -5.04 9.45 17.32
CA LYS A 288 -4.86 9.67 18.76
C LYS A 288 -5.90 10.64 19.34
N ASP A 289 -6.11 11.78 18.68
CA ASP A 289 -7.14 12.76 19.05
C ASP A 289 -8.54 12.13 19.01
N GLY A 290 -8.84 11.35 17.97
CA GLY A 290 -10.11 10.65 17.80
C GLY A 290 -10.36 9.60 18.88
N VAL A 291 -9.34 8.85 19.27
CA VAL A 291 -9.42 7.85 20.35
C VAL A 291 -9.60 8.54 21.71
N ASN A 292 -8.81 9.59 22.02
CA ASN A 292 -8.90 10.34 23.27
C ASN A 292 -10.27 11.02 23.43
N SER A 293 -10.82 11.56 22.34
CA SER A 293 -12.15 12.18 22.32
C SER A 293 -13.30 11.18 22.21
N LYS A 294 -13.03 9.87 22.20
CA LYS A 294 -13.99 8.77 22.05
C LYS A 294 -14.80 8.82 20.75
N LYS A 295 -14.32 9.50 19.72
CA LYS A 295 -14.89 9.51 18.36
C LYS A 295 -14.47 8.28 17.56
N LEU A 296 -13.27 7.76 17.86
CA LEU A 296 -12.76 6.51 17.32
C LEU A 296 -12.64 5.47 18.44
N THR A 297 -13.20 4.30 18.19
CA THR A 297 -13.13 3.15 19.10
C THR A 297 -12.66 1.93 18.32
N GLY A 298 -12.21 0.89 19.02
CA GLY A 298 -11.77 -0.36 18.37
C GLY A 298 -10.31 -0.37 17.89
N ILE A 299 -9.54 0.67 18.15
CA ILE A 299 -8.10 0.75 17.80
C ILE A 299 -7.29 0.38 19.05
N SER A 300 -6.36 -0.58 18.92
CA SER A 300 -5.44 -0.97 20.00
C SER A 300 -4.10 -0.23 19.92
N ASP A 301 -3.55 -0.08 18.74
CA ASP A 301 -2.27 0.58 18.49
C ASP A 301 -2.16 1.10 17.05
N VAL A 302 -1.20 1.99 16.82
CA VAL A 302 -0.85 2.49 15.48
C VAL A 302 0.67 2.48 15.36
N VAL A 303 1.17 1.70 14.42
CA VAL A 303 2.61 1.49 14.23
C VAL A 303 3.00 1.90 12.81
N ASP A 304 3.99 2.76 12.69
CA ASP A 304 4.60 3.09 11.40
C ASP A 304 5.77 2.13 11.12
N LEU A 305 5.62 1.32 10.07
CA LEU A 305 6.60 0.38 9.56
C LEU A 305 7.13 0.80 8.20
N THR A 306 7.05 2.08 7.87
CA THR A 306 7.55 2.66 6.62
C THR A 306 9.05 2.44 6.49
N ASP A 307 9.48 1.87 5.38
CA ASP A 307 10.88 1.68 5.04
C ASP A 307 11.18 2.04 3.57
N ARG A 308 12.46 2.09 3.21
CA ARG A 308 12.89 2.41 1.84
C ARG A 308 12.61 1.31 0.83
N THR A 309 12.41 0.07 1.29
CA THR A 309 12.23 -1.12 0.43
C THR A 309 10.77 -1.32 0.08
N HIS A 310 9.88 -1.19 1.07
CA HIS A 310 8.45 -1.46 0.93
C HIS A 310 7.60 -0.18 0.80
N GLY A 311 8.20 1.00 1.03
CA GLY A 311 7.49 2.28 1.01
C GLY A 311 6.64 2.49 2.26
N LEU A 312 5.57 3.28 2.14
CA LEU A 312 4.65 3.59 3.23
C LEU A 312 3.94 2.32 3.72
N ARG A 313 4.04 2.04 5.01
CA ARG A 313 3.33 0.95 5.69
C ARG A 313 2.91 1.38 7.10
N LEU A 314 1.77 2.01 7.21
CA LEU A 314 1.16 2.39 8.48
C LEU A 314 0.16 1.30 8.90
N VAL A 315 0.39 0.66 10.03
CA VAL A 315 -0.43 -0.43 10.56
C VAL A 315 -1.29 0.08 11.70
N ILE A 316 -2.60 0.03 11.53
CA ILE A 316 -3.60 0.38 12.55
C ILE A 316 -4.16 -0.93 13.11
N GLU A 317 -3.70 -1.32 14.31
CA GLU A 317 -4.15 -2.56 14.96
C GLU A 317 -5.55 -2.41 15.52
N ILE A 318 -6.40 -3.40 15.25
CA ILE A 318 -7.78 -3.43 15.73
C ILE A 318 -7.88 -4.23 17.03
N LYS A 319 -8.63 -3.72 17.99
CA LYS A 319 -8.98 -4.46 19.22
C LYS A 319 -9.83 -5.68 18.88
N ASN A 320 -9.57 -6.81 19.56
CA ASN A 320 -10.38 -8.00 19.43
C ASN A 320 -11.85 -7.68 19.70
N GLY A 321 -12.74 -8.22 18.88
CA GLY A 321 -14.18 -7.99 18.98
C GLY A 321 -14.72 -6.78 18.21
N PHE A 322 -13.86 -6.02 17.53
CA PHE A 322 -14.27 -4.93 16.63
C PHE A 322 -14.21 -5.35 15.18
N ASN A 323 -15.16 -4.85 14.40
CA ASN A 323 -15.20 -5.07 12.95
C ASN A 323 -14.24 -4.09 12.25
N PRO A 324 -13.20 -4.57 11.54
CA PRO A 324 -12.22 -3.72 10.87
C PRO A 324 -12.83 -2.78 9.82
N GLU A 325 -13.85 -3.23 9.07
CA GLU A 325 -14.51 -2.40 8.06
C GLU A 325 -15.29 -1.23 8.69
N ALA A 326 -15.94 -1.47 9.86
CA ALA A 326 -16.63 -0.42 10.59
C ALA A 326 -15.66 0.59 11.19
N VAL A 327 -14.51 0.12 11.71
CA VAL A 327 -13.44 1.00 12.20
C VAL A 327 -12.84 1.80 11.03
N LEU A 328 -12.63 1.19 9.86
CA LEU A 328 -12.16 1.87 8.65
C LEU A 328 -13.14 2.97 8.20
N ALA A 329 -14.44 2.71 8.22
CA ALA A 329 -15.45 3.71 7.89
C ALA A 329 -15.40 4.91 8.86
N ALA A 330 -15.20 4.65 10.16
CA ALA A 330 -15.01 5.70 11.16
C ALA A 330 -13.69 6.47 10.96
N LEU A 331 -12.61 5.80 10.59
CA LEU A 331 -11.33 6.41 10.25
C LEU A 331 -11.45 7.35 9.05
N TYR A 332 -12.11 6.97 7.97
CA TYR A 332 -12.37 7.86 6.82
C TYR A 332 -13.17 9.10 7.20
N LYS A 333 -14.08 8.99 8.15
CA LYS A 333 -14.91 10.10 8.60
C LYS A 333 -14.18 11.09 9.52
N HIS A 334 -13.23 10.62 10.33
CA HIS A 334 -12.65 11.40 11.42
C HIS A 334 -11.14 11.66 11.29
N THR A 335 -10.50 11.15 10.25
CA THR A 335 -9.06 11.31 10.02
C THR A 335 -8.77 11.69 8.57
N PRO A 336 -7.56 12.18 8.26
CA PRO A 336 -7.14 12.50 6.89
C PRO A 336 -6.91 11.27 6.00
N LEU A 337 -7.31 10.05 6.38
CA LEU A 337 -7.35 8.90 5.48
C LEU A 337 -8.37 9.09 4.33
N GLU A 338 -9.35 9.97 4.50
CA GLU A 338 -10.13 10.57 3.41
C GLU A 338 -9.97 12.08 3.51
N ASP A 339 -9.56 12.73 2.43
CA ASP A 339 -9.42 14.16 2.37
C ASP A 339 -10.06 14.71 1.08
N SER A 340 -10.43 15.98 1.10
CA SER A 340 -11.07 16.67 -0.02
C SER A 340 -10.07 17.60 -0.70
N PHE A 341 -9.96 17.48 -2.03
CA PHE A 341 -9.16 18.38 -2.84
C PHE A 341 -10.06 19.34 -3.62
N GLY A 342 -9.97 20.62 -3.33
CA GLY A 342 -10.69 21.67 -4.05
C GLY A 342 -9.85 22.17 -5.22
N ILE A 343 -10.29 21.92 -6.45
CA ILE A 343 -9.66 22.46 -7.66
C ILE A 343 -10.09 23.91 -7.85
N ASN A 344 -9.11 24.78 -8.15
CA ASN A 344 -9.31 26.15 -8.62
C ASN A 344 -8.19 26.48 -9.61
N ASN A 345 -8.48 26.36 -10.90
CA ASN A 345 -7.51 26.50 -11.99
C ASN A 345 -7.33 27.97 -12.39
N VAL A 346 -6.61 28.72 -11.58
CA VAL A 346 -6.27 30.11 -11.87
C VAL A 346 -4.82 30.20 -12.35
N ALA A 347 -4.60 30.71 -13.56
CA ALA A 347 -3.28 30.93 -14.14
C ALA A 347 -3.20 32.27 -14.88
N LEU A 348 -2.00 32.70 -15.20
CA LEU A 348 -1.76 33.88 -16.01
C LEU A 348 -1.81 33.50 -17.49
N VAL A 349 -2.68 34.17 -18.24
CA VAL A 349 -2.75 34.11 -19.71
C VAL A 349 -2.55 35.54 -20.23
N ASP A 350 -1.52 35.75 -21.02
CA ASP A 350 -1.12 37.07 -21.52
C ASP A 350 -1.04 38.15 -20.43
N GLY A 351 -0.48 37.73 -19.29
CA GLY A 351 -0.37 38.58 -18.11
C GLY A 351 -1.67 38.87 -17.35
N GLN A 352 -2.80 38.20 -17.64
CA GLN A 352 -4.07 38.35 -16.96
C GLN A 352 -4.42 37.08 -16.18
N PRO A 353 -4.83 37.18 -14.90
CA PRO A 353 -5.30 36.01 -14.15
C PRO A 353 -6.66 35.55 -14.68
N GLN A 354 -6.74 34.29 -15.09
CA GLN A 354 -7.98 33.69 -15.62
C GLN A 354 -8.23 32.35 -14.93
N THR A 355 -9.52 32.03 -14.72
CA THR A 355 -9.94 30.68 -14.31
C THR A 355 -10.26 29.87 -15.56
N LEU A 356 -9.54 28.76 -15.77
CA LEU A 356 -9.56 28.04 -17.03
C LEU A 356 -10.01 26.59 -16.85
N GLY A 357 -10.86 26.13 -17.76
CA GLY A 357 -11.18 24.71 -17.90
C GLY A 357 -10.02 23.93 -18.51
N LEU A 358 -10.15 22.59 -18.57
CA LEU A 358 -9.10 21.71 -19.12
C LEU A 358 -8.79 22.04 -20.57
N LEU A 359 -9.81 22.22 -21.42
CA LEU A 359 -9.62 22.54 -22.85
C LEU A 359 -8.87 23.85 -23.04
N ASP A 360 -9.23 24.89 -22.29
CA ASP A 360 -8.60 26.19 -22.42
C ASP A 360 -7.13 26.17 -21.98
N LEU A 361 -6.83 25.49 -20.88
CA LEU A 361 -5.44 25.25 -20.46
C LEU A 361 -4.61 24.53 -21.54
N MET A 362 -5.22 23.52 -22.19
CA MET A 362 -4.56 22.77 -23.27
C MET A 362 -4.34 23.64 -24.52
N ARG A 363 -5.31 24.46 -24.88
CA ARG A 363 -5.20 25.38 -26.02
C ARG A 363 -4.10 26.42 -25.82
N VAL A 364 -4.03 27.06 -24.66
CA VAL A 364 -2.96 28.01 -24.32
C VAL A 364 -1.58 27.34 -24.42
N TYR A 365 -1.46 26.12 -23.93
CA TYR A 365 -0.21 25.37 -24.06
C TYR A 365 0.11 25.03 -25.52
N ILE A 366 -0.86 24.56 -26.32
CA ILE A 366 -0.65 24.18 -27.73
C ILE A 366 -0.20 25.40 -28.54
N ASP A 367 -0.86 26.54 -28.35
CA ASP A 367 -0.52 27.79 -29.07
C ASP A 367 0.91 28.24 -28.71
N HIS A 368 1.26 28.17 -27.42
CA HIS A 368 2.63 28.45 -27.00
C HIS A 368 3.63 27.48 -27.64
N ARG A 369 3.37 26.19 -27.62
CA ARG A 369 4.29 25.18 -28.17
C ARG A 369 4.46 25.31 -29.69
N LEU A 370 3.37 25.57 -30.41
CA LEU A 370 3.43 25.85 -31.84
C LEU A 370 4.29 27.10 -32.15
N ASN A 371 4.16 28.16 -31.35
CA ASN A 371 4.98 29.37 -31.51
C ASN A 371 6.47 29.08 -31.22
N VAL A 372 6.77 28.34 -30.14
CA VAL A 372 8.14 27.92 -29.80
C VAL A 372 8.80 27.14 -30.95
N VAL A 373 8.08 26.14 -31.49
CA VAL A 373 8.62 25.30 -32.58
C VAL A 373 8.74 26.09 -33.88
N ARG A 374 7.82 27.00 -34.18
CA ARG A 374 7.91 27.91 -35.32
C ARG A 374 9.17 28.80 -35.23
N ARG A 375 9.36 29.51 -34.13
CA ARG A 375 10.53 30.38 -33.90
C ARG A 375 11.84 29.58 -33.97
N ARG A 376 11.88 28.41 -33.36
CA ARG A 376 13.03 27.49 -33.45
C ARG A 376 13.32 27.11 -34.90
N THR A 377 12.31 26.78 -35.67
CA THR A 377 12.45 26.39 -37.07
C THR A 377 12.92 27.58 -37.93
N GLU A 378 12.40 28.77 -37.67
CA GLU A 378 12.86 30.03 -38.31
C GLU A 378 14.32 30.32 -37.99
N PHE A 379 14.71 30.20 -36.71
CA PHE A 379 16.10 30.38 -36.28
C PHE A 379 17.06 29.38 -36.97
N ARG A 380 16.64 28.10 -36.97
CA ARG A 380 17.43 27.05 -37.65
C ARG A 380 17.52 27.27 -39.15
N LEU A 381 16.42 27.67 -39.77
CA LEU A 381 16.40 28.01 -41.18
C LEU A 381 17.38 29.16 -41.50
N GLY A 382 17.34 30.26 -40.73
CA GLY A 382 18.28 31.37 -40.88
C GLY A 382 19.72 30.90 -40.77
N LYS A 383 20.06 30.15 -39.72
CA LYS A 383 21.42 29.61 -39.53
C LYS A 383 21.89 28.67 -40.64
N ARG A 384 21.00 27.80 -41.14
CA ARG A 384 21.31 26.91 -42.27
C ARG A 384 21.48 27.68 -43.57
N THR A 385 20.66 28.69 -43.83
CA THR A 385 20.73 29.55 -44.97
C THR A 385 22.03 30.39 -44.97
N ASP A 386 22.39 31.00 -43.84
CA ASP A 386 23.63 31.72 -43.64
C ASP A 386 24.84 30.81 -43.90
N ARG A 387 24.79 29.58 -43.39
CA ARG A 387 25.89 28.61 -43.62
C ARG A 387 25.97 28.16 -45.06
N LEU A 388 24.83 27.87 -45.70
CA LEU A 388 24.77 27.52 -47.12
C LEU A 388 25.37 28.62 -47.97
N HIS A 389 25.01 29.89 -47.72
CA HIS A 389 25.56 31.05 -48.42
C HIS A 389 27.09 31.11 -48.34
N LEU A 390 27.69 30.84 -47.17
CA LEU A 390 29.13 30.77 -47.01
C LEU A 390 29.75 29.59 -47.77
N VAL A 391 29.12 28.42 -47.74
CA VAL A 391 29.59 27.19 -48.39
C VAL A 391 29.57 27.36 -49.91
N GLU A 392 28.53 28.00 -50.46
CA GLU A 392 28.45 28.32 -51.90
C GLU A 392 29.59 29.26 -52.33
N GLY A 393 29.88 30.32 -51.57
CA GLY A 393 31.02 31.20 -51.82
C GLY A 393 32.36 30.47 -51.75
N LEU A 394 32.52 29.54 -50.79
CA LEU A 394 33.75 28.73 -50.70
C LEU A 394 33.92 27.78 -51.89
N LEU A 395 32.82 27.18 -52.38
CA LEU A 395 32.86 26.31 -53.55
C LEU A 395 33.28 27.09 -54.83
N VAL A 396 32.79 28.32 -54.99
CA VAL A 396 33.24 29.21 -56.08
C VAL A 396 34.71 29.51 -55.98
N ALA A 397 35.19 29.87 -54.77
CA ALA A 397 36.60 30.17 -54.53
C ALA A 397 37.53 28.96 -54.73
N ILE A 398 37.11 27.75 -54.40
CA ILE A 398 37.92 26.54 -54.55
C ILE A 398 37.96 26.09 -56.02
N LEU A 399 36.95 26.37 -56.83
CA LEU A 399 36.93 26.06 -58.27
C LEU A 399 38.02 26.83 -59.00
N ASP A 400 38.25 28.11 -58.70
CA ASP A 400 39.22 28.98 -59.30
C ASP A 400 40.22 29.53 -58.28
N ILE A 401 40.82 28.62 -57.54
CA ILE A 401 41.64 28.94 -56.35
C ILE A 401 42.93 29.72 -56.77
N ASP A 402 43.44 29.43 -57.90
CA ASP A 402 44.64 30.12 -58.39
C ASP A 402 44.39 31.62 -58.66
N GLU A 403 43.22 31.96 -59.19
CA GLU A 403 42.77 33.32 -59.36
C GLU A 403 42.49 34.05 -58.06
N VAL A 404 41.91 33.38 -57.12
CA VAL A 404 41.68 33.90 -55.75
C VAL A 404 42.99 34.20 -55.05
N ILE A 405 44.00 33.31 -55.15
CA ILE A 405 45.32 33.55 -54.61
C ILE A 405 46.00 34.70 -55.29
N GLN A 406 45.88 34.80 -56.59
CA GLN A 406 46.46 35.90 -57.36
C GLN A 406 45.91 37.27 -56.97
N ILE A 407 44.58 37.40 -56.91
CA ILE A 407 43.90 38.62 -56.44
C ILE A 407 44.34 39.03 -55.04
N ILE A 408 44.45 38.06 -54.10
CA ILE A 408 44.93 38.36 -52.73
C ILE A 408 46.39 38.87 -52.72
N ARG A 409 47.27 38.27 -53.52
CA ARG A 409 48.70 38.67 -53.65
C ARG A 409 48.91 40.00 -54.31
N GLU A 410 48.07 40.39 -55.28
CA GLU A 410 48.10 41.64 -56.02
C GLU A 410 47.37 42.79 -55.31
N SER A 411 46.87 42.59 -54.17
CA SER A 411 46.15 43.58 -53.33
C SER A 411 47.01 44.06 -52.18
N ASP A 412 47.17 45.42 -52.07
CA ASP A 412 47.94 46.01 -50.98
C ASP A 412 47.33 45.97 -49.65
N GLU A 413 45.94 45.91 -49.57
CA GLU A 413 45.15 45.88 -48.35
C GLU A 413 44.04 44.86 -48.46
N THR A 414 43.61 44.30 -47.32
CA THR A 414 42.51 43.33 -47.24
C THR A 414 41.15 43.85 -47.80
N ALA A 415 40.89 45.15 -47.61
CA ALA A 415 39.75 45.85 -48.19
C ALA A 415 39.73 45.81 -49.70
N GLN A 416 40.90 46.02 -50.35
CA GLN A 416 41.04 46.00 -51.82
C GLN A 416 40.94 44.58 -52.39
N ALA A 417 41.46 43.55 -51.63
CA ALA A 417 41.30 42.16 -52.01
C ALA A 417 39.82 41.76 -51.96
N ARG A 418 39.09 42.20 -50.95
CA ARG A 418 37.62 41.92 -50.77
C ARG A 418 36.85 42.49 -51.98
N GLU A 419 37.01 43.76 -52.29
CA GLU A 419 36.28 44.39 -53.39
C GLU A 419 36.57 43.74 -54.76
N LYS A 420 37.88 43.35 -55.02
CA LYS A 420 38.21 42.62 -56.24
C LYS A 420 37.55 41.23 -56.28
N LEU A 421 37.56 40.45 -55.16
CA LEU A 421 36.93 39.16 -55.08
C LEU A 421 35.42 39.25 -55.32
N LYS A 422 34.74 40.25 -54.77
CA LYS A 422 33.36 40.54 -55.06
C LYS A 422 33.00 40.75 -56.51
N VAL A 423 33.81 41.55 -57.15
CA VAL A 423 33.57 41.90 -58.57
C VAL A 423 33.89 40.73 -59.53
N VAL A 424 35.00 39.99 -59.26
CA VAL A 424 35.42 38.89 -60.13
C VAL A 424 34.58 37.69 -60.07
N PHE A 425 34.15 37.32 -58.82
CA PHE A 425 33.45 36.10 -58.56
C PHE A 425 31.98 36.30 -58.19
N ASP A 426 31.42 37.51 -58.27
CA ASP A 426 30.07 37.91 -57.94
C ASP A 426 29.70 37.51 -56.49
N LEU A 427 30.64 37.71 -55.54
CA LEU A 427 30.54 37.35 -54.17
C LEU A 427 29.94 38.47 -53.30
N THR A 428 29.24 38.10 -52.25
CA THR A 428 28.82 39.06 -51.23
C THR A 428 29.95 39.45 -50.30
N ASP A 429 29.83 40.57 -49.57
CA ASP A 429 30.79 40.99 -48.55
C ASP A 429 31.10 39.89 -47.51
N THR A 430 30.08 39.17 -47.07
CA THR A 430 30.19 38.08 -46.12
C THR A 430 30.97 36.89 -46.66
N GLN A 431 30.72 36.50 -47.90
CA GLN A 431 31.45 35.43 -48.60
C GLN A 431 32.93 35.83 -48.84
N ALA A 432 33.16 37.02 -49.33
CA ALA A 432 34.51 37.53 -49.61
C ALA A 432 35.35 37.63 -48.30
N ASN A 433 34.78 38.14 -47.21
CA ASN A 433 35.48 38.18 -45.93
C ASN A 433 35.78 36.75 -45.42
N HIS A 434 34.84 35.81 -45.55
CA HIS A 434 35.02 34.43 -45.11
C HIS A 434 36.13 33.71 -45.91
N ILE A 435 36.23 33.98 -47.21
CA ILE A 435 37.28 33.46 -48.06
C ILE A 435 38.65 34.04 -47.66
N LEU A 436 38.75 35.34 -47.31
CA LEU A 436 39.99 35.95 -46.83
C LEU A 436 40.45 35.41 -45.46
N GLU A 437 39.60 34.90 -44.68
CA GLU A 437 39.89 34.26 -43.38
C GLU A 437 40.23 32.77 -43.48
N LEU A 438 40.18 32.17 -44.69
CA LEU A 438 40.45 30.76 -44.93
C LEU A 438 41.87 30.35 -44.57
N ARG A 439 41.97 29.21 -43.91
CA ARG A 439 43.27 28.55 -43.66
C ARG A 439 43.69 27.77 -44.91
N LEU A 440 44.96 27.89 -45.36
CA LEU A 440 45.49 27.20 -46.51
C LEU A 440 45.21 25.68 -46.56
N ARG A 441 45.15 25.02 -45.43
CA ARG A 441 44.83 23.59 -45.36
C ARG A 441 43.43 23.25 -45.87
N GLN A 442 42.48 24.17 -45.90
CA GLN A 442 41.13 24.00 -46.34
C GLN A 442 40.91 24.04 -47.84
N LEU A 443 41.98 24.29 -48.59
CA LEU A 443 41.98 24.44 -50.04
C LEU A 443 42.35 23.13 -50.79
N THR A 444 42.18 21.98 -50.18
CA THR A 444 42.48 20.67 -50.79
C THR A 444 41.31 20.10 -51.59
N LYS A 445 41.57 19.22 -52.56
CA LYS A 445 40.53 18.49 -53.30
C LYS A 445 39.57 17.71 -52.40
N TYR A 446 40.05 17.22 -51.25
CA TYR A 446 39.25 16.56 -50.27
C TYR A 446 38.25 17.52 -49.63
N SER A 447 38.67 18.75 -49.32
CA SER A 447 37.81 19.79 -48.77
C SER A 447 36.68 20.19 -49.73
N ARG A 448 36.89 20.11 -51.03
CA ARG A 448 35.82 20.37 -52.01
C ARG A 448 34.69 19.34 -51.95
N LEU A 449 35.01 18.05 -51.91
CA LEU A 449 34.02 16.99 -51.80
C LEU A 449 33.23 17.10 -50.49
N GLU A 450 33.91 17.47 -49.41
CA GLU A 450 33.23 17.71 -48.12
C GLU A 450 32.26 18.89 -48.18
N LEU A 451 32.64 19.99 -48.82
CA LEU A 451 31.80 21.18 -48.99
C LEU A 451 30.62 20.92 -49.95
N GLU A 452 30.82 20.16 -51.04
CA GLU A 452 29.71 19.71 -51.90
C GLU A 452 28.69 18.86 -51.13
N ALA A 453 29.16 17.90 -50.30
CA ALA A 453 28.30 17.08 -49.44
C ALA A 453 27.60 17.93 -48.37
N GLU A 454 28.30 18.90 -47.78
CA GLU A 454 27.72 19.84 -46.79
C GLU A 454 26.64 20.71 -47.45
N ARG A 455 26.92 21.25 -48.70
CA ARG A 455 25.89 22.00 -49.45
C ARG A 455 24.63 21.19 -49.66
N ASP A 456 24.76 19.97 -50.16
CA ASP A 456 23.61 19.09 -50.45
C ASP A 456 22.81 18.74 -49.17
N THR A 457 23.50 18.53 -48.06
CA THR A 457 22.87 18.33 -46.74
C THR A 457 22.12 19.58 -46.30
N LEU A 458 22.76 20.76 -46.37
CA LEU A 458 22.13 22.03 -45.97
C LEU A 458 20.90 22.35 -46.85
N GLN A 459 20.97 22.11 -48.17
CA GLN A 459 19.82 22.30 -49.07
C GLN A 459 18.64 21.39 -48.69
N HIS A 460 18.91 20.14 -48.34
CA HIS A 460 17.89 19.21 -47.89
C HIS A 460 17.26 19.68 -46.56
N GLU A 461 18.12 20.04 -45.57
CA GLU A 461 17.66 20.57 -44.26
C GLU A 461 16.81 21.84 -44.42
N ILE A 462 17.28 22.78 -45.29
CA ILE A 462 16.54 24.03 -45.60
C ILE A 462 15.18 23.73 -46.22
N ALA A 463 15.11 22.82 -47.19
CA ALA A 463 13.86 22.44 -47.82
C ALA A 463 12.86 21.84 -46.78
N GLU A 464 13.34 21.01 -45.87
CA GLU A 464 12.50 20.46 -44.81
C GLU A 464 12.03 21.52 -43.80
N LEU A 465 12.91 22.42 -43.36
CA LEU A 465 12.54 23.55 -42.51
C LEU A 465 11.51 24.48 -43.18
N GLN A 466 11.68 24.75 -44.48
CA GLN A 466 10.72 25.52 -45.29
C GLN A 466 9.39 24.79 -45.42
N ARG A 467 9.38 23.47 -45.60
CA ARG A 467 8.17 22.65 -45.62
C ARG A 467 7.36 22.78 -44.32
N ILE A 468 8.06 22.71 -43.16
CA ILE A 468 7.46 22.86 -41.86
C ILE A 468 6.85 24.26 -41.69
N LEU A 469 7.56 25.32 -42.05
CA LEU A 469 7.09 26.71 -41.93
C LEU A 469 5.98 27.05 -42.91
N GLY A 470 5.97 26.43 -44.09
CA GLY A 470 4.97 26.64 -45.12
C GLY A 470 3.64 25.95 -44.88
N SER A 471 3.52 25.08 -43.88
CA SER A 471 2.34 24.29 -43.61
C SER A 471 2.01 24.19 -42.11
N ASP A 472 0.87 24.76 -41.72
CA ASP A 472 0.39 24.62 -40.30
C ASP A 472 0.15 23.16 -39.92
N ALA A 473 -0.25 22.32 -40.87
CA ALA A 473 -0.41 20.89 -40.65
C ALA A 473 0.95 20.21 -40.36
N ALA A 474 2.02 20.53 -41.11
CA ALA A 474 3.34 19.99 -40.88
C ALA A 474 3.94 20.44 -39.53
N LEU A 475 3.70 21.69 -39.14
CA LEU A 475 4.12 22.22 -37.85
C LEU A 475 3.39 21.50 -36.70
N ARG A 476 2.09 21.26 -36.82
CA ARG A 476 1.29 20.49 -35.81
C ARG A 476 1.71 19.03 -35.71
N GLU A 477 2.03 18.42 -36.85
CA GLU A 477 2.56 17.05 -36.90
C GLU A 477 3.89 16.95 -36.15
N LEU A 478 4.84 17.84 -36.41
CA LEU A 478 6.13 17.92 -35.72
C LEU A 478 5.94 18.08 -34.19
N VAL A 479 5.09 19.02 -33.77
CA VAL A 479 4.79 19.22 -32.34
C VAL A 479 4.18 17.97 -31.73
N SER A 480 3.29 17.27 -32.45
CA SER A 480 2.68 16.03 -31.98
C SER A 480 3.71 14.89 -31.84
N GLU A 481 4.67 14.78 -32.74
CA GLU A 481 5.74 13.79 -32.68
C GLU A 481 6.69 14.06 -31.49
N GLU A 482 7.15 15.30 -31.34
CA GLU A 482 7.98 15.68 -30.19
C GLU A 482 7.30 15.42 -28.84
N LEU A 483 6.01 15.67 -28.75
CA LEU A 483 5.21 15.32 -27.55
C LEU A 483 5.18 13.80 -27.32
N ALA A 484 5.09 12.98 -28.38
CA ALA A 484 5.12 11.54 -28.26
C ALA A 484 6.45 11.03 -27.68
N GLU A 485 7.58 11.57 -28.18
CA GLU A 485 8.91 11.26 -27.67
C GLU A 485 9.05 11.61 -26.19
N VAL A 486 8.54 12.77 -25.77
CA VAL A 486 8.52 13.18 -24.35
C VAL A 486 7.70 12.20 -23.51
N ALA A 487 6.53 11.75 -24.00
CA ALA A 487 5.68 10.78 -23.31
C ALA A 487 6.34 9.41 -23.18
N GLU A 488 7.08 8.97 -24.19
CA GLU A 488 7.84 7.72 -24.15
C GLU A 488 9.00 7.81 -23.15
N ARG A 489 9.76 8.91 -23.21
CA ARG A 489 10.97 9.09 -22.42
C ARG A 489 10.72 9.31 -20.93
N TYR A 490 9.67 10.06 -20.56
CA TYR A 490 9.42 10.48 -19.17
C TYR A 490 8.11 9.95 -18.60
N GLY A 491 7.28 9.34 -19.42
CA GLY A 491 5.96 8.87 -19.00
C GLY A 491 6.04 7.64 -18.08
N THR A 492 5.23 7.66 -17.04
CA THR A 492 5.05 6.55 -16.10
C THR A 492 3.58 6.15 -16.04
N ASP A 493 3.30 4.97 -15.52
CA ASP A 493 1.92 4.51 -15.37
C ASP A 493 1.16 5.33 -14.32
N ARG A 494 -0.17 5.30 -14.42
CA ARG A 494 -1.08 5.96 -13.47
C ARG A 494 -0.89 5.37 -12.07
N ARG A 495 -0.80 6.23 -11.07
CA ARG A 495 -0.69 5.87 -9.65
C ARG A 495 -2.05 5.87 -8.96
N THR A 496 -2.87 6.88 -9.24
CA THR A 496 -4.16 7.10 -8.57
C THR A 496 -5.27 6.27 -9.20
N GLN A 497 -6.02 5.54 -8.39
CA GLN A 497 -7.21 4.82 -8.84
C GLN A 497 -8.40 5.77 -8.92
N LEU A 498 -9.21 5.63 -9.97
CA LEU A 498 -10.45 6.39 -10.15
C LEU A 498 -11.63 5.44 -9.91
N LYS A 499 -12.53 5.78 -8.99
CA LYS A 499 -13.75 5.00 -8.72
C LYS A 499 -14.97 5.88 -8.74
N THR A 500 -16.01 5.42 -9.44
CA THR A 500 -17.32 6.06 -9.40
C THR A 500 -17.97 5.85 -8.02
N LYS A 501 -18.96 6.70 -7.67
CA LYS A 501 -19.71 6.49 -6.42
C LYS A 501 -20.45 5.14 -6.43
N ASP A 502 -20.95 4.72 -7.57
CA ASP A 502 -21.68 3.46 -7.74
C ASP A 502 -20.77 2.24 -7.57
N GLU A 503 -19.55 2.26 -8.14
CA GLU A 503 -18.55 1.20 -7.91
C GLU A 503 -18.12 1.08 -6.46
N MET A 504 -18.03 2.21 -5.74
CA MET A 504 -17.77 2.21 -4.30
C MET A 504 -18.97 1.71 -3.50
N GLN A 505 -20.19 2.08 -3.90
CA GLN A 505 -21.43 1.60 -3.29
C GLN A 505 -21.55 0.08 -3.47
N VAL A 506 -21.30 -0.43 -4.69
CA VAL A 506 -21.28 -1.87 -4.99
C VAL A 506 -20.17 -2.58 -4.22
N ALA A 507 -18.98 -2.01 -4.06
CA ALA A 507 -17.92 -2.59 -3.25
C ALA A 507 -18.30 -2.63 -1.75
N ILE A 508 -18.87 -1.56 -1.22
CA ILE A 508 -19.44 -1.52 0.14
C ILE A 508 -20.63 -2.49 0.26
N GLU A 509 -21.47 -2.59 -0.76
CA GLU A 509 -22.61 -3.49 -0.78
C GLU A 509 -22.20 -4.94 -1.00
N ALA A 510 -21.15 -5.26 -1.73
CA ALA A 510 -20.60 -6.59 -1.84
C ALA A 510 -19.99 -7.07 -0.50
N VAL A 511 -19.30 -6.19 0.21
CA VAL A 511 -18.81 -6.43 1.59
C VAL A 511 -20.00 -6.51 2.56
N THR A 512 -21.05 -5.67 2.39
CA THR A 512 -22.28 -5.71 3.21
C THR A 512 -23.22 -6.83 2.79
N ALA A 513 -23.23 -7.32 1.56
CA ALA A 513 -24.07 -8.42 1.12
C ALA A 513 -23.63 -9.78 1.70
N GLN A 514 -22.33 -9.95 1.98
CA GLN A 514 -21.87 -11.04 2.83
C GLN A 514 -22.39 -10.91 4.28
N SER A 515 -22.78 -9.72 4.75
CA SER A 515 -23.39 -9.47 6.07
C SER A 515 -24.91 -9.22 6.03
N LYS A 516 -25.57 -9.13 4.86
CA LYS A 516 -27.01 -8.88 4.67
C LYS A 516 -27.94 -10.07 4.98
N ALA A 517 -27.49 -11.08 5.68
CA ALA A 517 -28.42 -12.04 6.29
C ALA A 517 -29.15 -11.48 7.54
N LYS A 518 -28.87 -10.26 8.02
CA LYS A 518 -29.63 -9.60 9.09
C LYS A 518 -29.82 -8.11 8.85
N LYS A 519 -31.12 -7.74 8.84
CA LYS A 519 -31.74 -6.40 8.78
C LYS A 519 -31.00 -5.27 9.50
N SER A 520 -30.91 -4.13 8.79
CA SER A 520 -30.96 -2.73 9.24
C SER A 520 -29.75 -2.10 9.90
N LEU A 521 -29.33 -0.97 9.27
CA LEU A 521 -28.62 0.18 9.85
C LEU A 521 -27.21 -0.04 10.40
N GLY A 522 -26.22 0.42 9.62
CA GLY A 522 -24.86 0.71 10.12
C GLY A 522 -24.03 -0.55 10.35
N LEU A 523 -22.83 -0.60 9.84
CA LEU A 523 -21.84 -1.61 10.22
C LEU A 523 -21.73 -1.60 11.76
N ALA A 524 -22.09 -2.69 12.42
CA ALA A 524 -21.91 -2.81 13.85
C ALA A 524 -20.42 -2.74 14.16
N LEU A 525 -20.01 -1.82 15.05
CA LEU A 525 -18.63 -1.64 15.48
C LEU A 525 -18.06 -2.86 16.18
N GLU A 526 -18.93 -3.63 16.85
CA GLU A 526 -18.56 -4.82 17.58
C GLU A 526 -19.05 -6.08 16.86
N ILE A 527 -18.27 -7.14 16.93
CA ILE A 527 -18.67 -8.47 16.45
C ILE A 527 -19.85 -8.96 17.31
N ALA A 528 -20.90 -9.43 16.66
CA ALA A 528 -22.05 -10.02 17.37
C ALA A 528 -21.61 -11.25 18.20
N ASP A 529 -22.21 -11.43 19.37
CA ASP A 529 -21.97 -12.59 20.24
C ASP A 529 -22.84 -13.78 19.84
N ASP A 530 -22.67 -14.22 18.57
CA ASP A 530 -23.45 -15.32 18.02
C ASP A 530 -22.96 -16.67 18.56
N PRO A 531 -23.88 -17.66 18.77
CA PRO A 531 -23.52 -19.03 19.13
C PRO A 531 -22.63 -19.66 18.07
N CYS A 532 -21.56 -20.34 18.49
CA CYS A 532 -20.65 -21.06 17.61
C CYS A 532 -20.04 -22.30 18.27
N TRP A 533 -19.41 -23.15 17.47
CA TRP A 533 -18.64 -24.31 17.95
C TRP A 533 -17.16 -24.09 17.74
N VAL A 534 -16.36 -24.42 18.74
CA VAL A 534 -14.91 -24.54 18.56
C VAL A 534 -14.55 -25.99 18.37
N LEU A 535 -13.86 -26.27 17.28
CA LEU A 535 -13.48 -27.60 16.83
C LEU A 535 -11.97 -27.77 16.95
N LEU A 536 -11.53 -28.84 17.61
CA LEU A 536 -10.14 -29.30 17.62
C LEU A 536 -10.05 -30.61 16.85
N SER A 537 -9.38 -30.64 15.72
CA SER A 537 -9.12 -31.89 15.01
C SER A 537 -8.04 -32.71 15.74
N ALA A 538 -8.12 -34.01 15.61
CA ALA A 538 -7.14 -34.92 16.18
C ALA A 538 -5.74 -34.79 15.54
N SER A 539 -5.62 -34.10 14.44
CA SER A 539 -4.36 -33.68 13.81
C SER A 539 -3.83 -32.32 14.30
N GLY A 540 -4.46 -31.73 15.32
CA GLY A 540 -4.03 -30.49 15.97
C GLY A 540 -4.45 -29.21 15.25
N MET A 541 -5.42 -29.25 14.32
CA MET A 541 -6.00 -28.05 13.70
C MET A 541 -7.17 -27.54 14.53
N MET A 542 -7.30 -26.23 14.71
CA MET A 542 -8.35 -25.57 15.49
C MET A 542 -9.06 -24.48 14.68
N GLY A 543 -10.37 -24.38 14.81
CA GLY A 543 -11.17 -23.34 14.21
C GLY A 543 -12.55 -23.25 14.85
N ARG A 544 -13.30 -22.16 14.62
CA ARG A 544 -14.68 -21.99 15.06
C ARG A 544 -15.63 -21.90 13.88
N THR A 545 -16.84 -22.40 14.07
CA THR A 545 -17.91 -22.26 13.06
C THR A 545 -18.36 -20.79 12.97
N PRO A 546 -18.87 -20.33 11.83
CA PRO A 546 -19.56 -19.04 11.76
C PRO A 546 -20.80 -19.05 12.64
N GLY A 547 -21.25 -17.85 13.05
CA GLY A 547 -22.42 -17.67 13.93
C GLY A 547 -23.71 -18.15 13.28
N LYS A 548 -24.10 -19.38 13.57
CA LYS A 548 -25.37 -20.00 13.17
C LYS A 548 -26.01 -20.75 14.35
N PRO A 549 -27.34 -20.96 14.32
CA PRO A 549 -28.02 -21.81 15.31
C PRO A 549 -27.34 -23.19 15.38
N ILE A 550 -27.13 -23.67 16.59
CA ILE A 550 -26.42 -24.92 16.90
C ILE A 550 -26.84 -26.10 16.03
N ARG A 551 -28.16 -26.22 15.74
CA ARG A 551 -28.74 -27.31 14.94
C ARG A 551 -28.38 -27.27 13.46
N GLU A 552 -27.98 -26.12 12.95
CA GLU A 552 -27.62 -25.91 11.53
C GLU A 552 -26.12 -25.92 11.29
N ALA A 553 -25.30 -25.77 12.35
CA ALA A 553 -23.85 -25.58 12.23
C ALA A 553 -23.04 -26.88 12.01
N LEU A 554 -23.61 -28.06 12.32
CA LEU A 554 -22.95 -29.35 12.26
C LEU A 554 -23.80 -30.37 11.49
N VAL A 555 -23.82 -30.24 10.18
CA VAL A 555 -24.46 -31.22 9.29
C VAL A 555 -23.41 -32.24 8.82
N ASP A 556 -23.73 -33.56 8.91
CA ASP A 556 -22.86 -34.57 8.32
C ASP A 556 -22.97 -34.48 6.78
N PRO A 557 -21.89 -34.15 6.05
CA PRO A 557 -21.95 -34.00 4.62
C PRO A 557 -22.05 -35.30 3.85
N GLY A 558 -22.11 -36.46 4.54
CA GLY A 558 -22.05 -37.78 3.94
C GLY A 558 -20.72 -38.09 3.22
N LYS A 559 -19.85 -37.10 3.01
CA LYS A 559 -18.54 -37.25 2.35
C LYS A 559 -17.44 -36.90 3.34
N ARG A 560 -16.40 -37.75 3.39
CA ARG A 560 -15.26 -37.57 4.28
C ARG A 560 -14.27 -36.54 3.74
N PHE A 561 -13.79 -35.66 4.62
CA PHE A 561 -12.81 -34.62 4.34
C PHE A 561 -11.52 -34.84 5.12
N LYS A 562 -10.43 -34.17 4.72
CA LYS A 562 -9.19 -34.18 5.48
C LYS A 562 -9.38 -33.43 6.81
N HIS A 563 -8.84 -33.98 7.91
CA HIS A 563 -8.95 -33.44 9.28
C HIS A 563 -10.36 -33.47 9.90
N ASP A 564 -11.27 -34.31 9.41
CA ASP A 564 -12.65 -34.43 9.84
C ASP A 564 -12.89 -35.31 11.10
N VAL A 565 -11.81 -35.72 11.76
CA VAL A 565 -11.85 -36.43 13.06
C VAL A 565 -11.51 -35.43 14.16
N PHE A 566 -12.39 -35.24 15.12
CA PHE A 566 -12.23 -34.27 16.21
C PHE A 566 -11.91 -34.94 17.52
N THR A 567 -11.07 -34.31 18.34
CA THR A 567 -10.84 -34.67 19.74
C THR A 567 -11.71 -33.85 20.69
N SER A 568 -12.07 -32.62 20.25
CA SER A 568 -12.96 -31.78 21.03
C SER A 568 -13.91 -30.99 20.13
N ILE A 569 -15.18 -30.86 20.57
CA ILE A 569 -16.21 -30.05 19.97
C ILE A 569 -16.87 -29.29 21.12
N VAL A 570 -16.61 -27.97 21.22
CA VAL A 570 -17.05 -27.16 22.37
C VAL A 570 -18.06 -26.12 21.91
N PRO A 571 -19.31 -26.20 22.40
CA PRO A 571 -20.31 -25.17 22.19
C PRO A 571 -19.96 -23.92 22.99
N THR A 572 -20.09 -22.75 22.39
CA THR A 572 -19.77 -21.46 22.99
C THR A 572 -20.38 -20.30 22.18
N THR A 573 -20.00 -19.09 22.48
CA THR A 573 -20.35 -17.89 21.68
C THR A 573 -19.12 -17.25 21.07
N ALA A 574 -19.31 -16.40 20.07
CA ALA A 574 -18.22 -15.73 19.37
C ALA A 574 -17.31 -14.88 20.29
N ARG A 575 -17.85 -14.35 21.39
CA ARG A 575 -17.11 -13.61 22.43
C ARG A 575 -16.82 -14.45 23.69
N GLY A 576 -17.17 -15.74 23.67
CA GLY A 576 -16.97 -16.65 24.79
C GLY A 576 -15.50 -17.01 25.05
N GLU A 577 -15.29 -17.76 26.11
CA GLU A 577 -13.98 -18.31 26.49
C GLU A 577 -14.08 -19.82 26.63
N ILE A 578 -13.00 -20.51 26.31
CA ILE A 578 -12.87 -21.95 26.48
C ILE A 578 -11.54 -22.30 27.19
N GLY A 579 -11.43 -23.50 27.74
CA GLY A 579 -10.20 -24.03 28.33
C GLY A 579 -9.48 -24.99 27.40
N ALA A 580 -8.16 -24.87 27.30
CA ALA A 580 -7.27 -25.81 26.63
C ALA A 580 -6.49 -26.60 27.69
N VAL A 581 -6.73 -27.91 27.80
CA VAL A 581 -6.09 -28.80 28.77
C VAL A 581 -4.85 -29.43 28.17
N THR A 582 -3.74 -29.40 28.91
CA THR A 582 -2.44 -29.95 28.45
C THR A 582 -2.04 -31.22 29.19
N THR A 583 -1.13 -31.98 28.61
CA THR A 583 -0.57 -33.20 29.24
C THR A 583 0.13 -32.92 30.58
N ALA A 584 0.60 -31.70 30.80
CA ALA A 584 1.27 -31.29 32.05
C ALA A 584 0.29 -30.98 33.20
N GLY A 585 -1.00 -31.13 33.02
CA GLY A 585 -2.00 -30.80 34.05
C GLY A 585 -2.29 -29.33 34.19
N ARG A 586 -2.05 -28.56 33.17
CA ARG A 586 -2.26 -27.12 33.03
C ARG A 586 -3.48 -26.85 32.14
N MET A 587 -4.23 -25.81 32.45
CA MET A 587 -5.31 -25.27 31.62
C MET A 587 -4.93 -23.88 31.15
N VAL A 588 -5.10 -23.61 29.85
CA VAL A 588 -4.93 -22.30 29.23
C VAL A 588 -6.29 -21.80 28.80
N ARG A 589 -6.63 -20.58 29.21
CA ARG A 589 -7.85 -19.87 28.77
C ARG A 589 -7.65 -19.32 27.34
N LEU A 590 -8.58 -19.59 26.46
CA LEU A 590 -8.59 -19.09 25.09
C LEU A 590 -9.84 -18.25 24.86
N SER A 591 -9.66 -17.05 24.32
CA SER A 591 -10.77 -16.28 23.77
C SER A 591 -11.20 -16.87 22.43
N VAL A 592 -12.50 -17.10 22.26
CA VAL A 592 -13.03 -17.64 21.00
C VAL A 592 -12.88 -16.66 19.84
N MET A 593 -12.78 -15.37 20.12
CA MET A 593 -12.50 -14.34 19.11
C MET A 593 -11.13 -14.51 18.47
N ASP A 594 -10.15 -15.07 19.18
CA ASP A 594 -8.79 -15.30 18.68
C ASP A 594 -8.70 -16.54 17.76
N ILE A 595 -9.78 -17.33 17.67
CA ILE A 595 -9.84 -18.56 16.89
C ILE A 595 -10.41 -18.26 15.50
N ALA A 596 -9.71 -18.71 14.47
CA ALA A 596 -10.11 -18.48 13.07
C ALA A 596 -11.51 -19.03 12.77
N VAL A 597 -12.30 -18.25 12.04
CA VAL A 597 -13.61 -18.67 11.53
C VAL A 597 -13.40 -19.65 10.38
N LEU A 598 -14.04 -20.80 10.44
CA LEU A 598 -13.97 -21.80 9.39
C LEU A 598 -14.85 -21.44 8.21
N ASP A 599 -14.33 -21.64 7.01
CA ASP A 599 -15.13 -21.55 5.79
C ASP A 599 -16.17 -22.68 5.72
N GLU A 600 -17.34 -22.39 5.16
CA GLU A 600 -18.38 -23.38 4.96
C GLU A 600 -18.46 -23.79 3.47
N ASN A 601 -18.33 -25.07 3.23
CA ASN A 601 -18.59 -25.69 1.93
C ASN A 601 -19.92 -26.47 1.99
N GLY A 602 -20.98 -25.85 1.45
CA GLY A 602 -22.31 -26.50 1.43
C GLY A 602 -22.94 -26.73 2.83
N GLY A 603 -22.66 -25.86 3.81
CA GLY A 603 -23.15 -25.92 5.17
C GLY A 603 -22.28 -26.75 6.14
N THR A 604 -21.13 -27.25 5.71
CA THR A 604 -20.20 -28.01 6.54
C THR A 604 -18.91 -27.21 6.76
N PRO A 605 -18.43 -27.06 8.03
CA PRO A 605 -17.18 -26.39 8.32
C PRO A 605 -15.98 -27.09 7.66
N SER A 606 -15.18 -26.32 6.94
CA SER A 606 -13.94 -26.80 6.32
C SER A 606 -12.73 -26.53 7.22
N MET A 607 -11.98 -27.55 7.56
CA MET A 607 -10.74 -27.41 8.33
C MET A 607 -9.56 -26.86 7.50
N ALA A 608 -9.78 -26.49 6.23
CA ALA A 608 -8.75 -25.92 5.37
C ALA A 608 -8.30 -24.52 5.82
N SER A 609 -9.21 -23.71 6.38
CA SER A 609 -8.95 -22.40 6.95
C SER A 609 -8.59 -22.43 8.45
N ALA A 610 -8.51 -23.63 9.07
CA ALA A 610 -8.16 -23.78 10.48
C ALA A 610 -6.65 -23.49 10.71
N VAL A 611 -6.33 -23.04 11.92
CA VAL A 611 -4.95 -22.78 12.37
C VAL A 611 -4.45 -23.94 13.23
N LYS A 612 -3.12 -24.08 13.37
CA LYS A 612 -2.56 -25.07 14.29
C LYS A 612 -2.81 -24.64 15.74
N ALA A 613 -3.37 -25.52 16.55
CA ALA A 613 -3.62 -25.23 17.97
C ALA A 613 -2.36 -24.78 18.73
N ALA A 614 -1.19 -25.26 18.34
CA ALA A 614 0.09 -24.87 18.93
C ALA A 614 0.48 -23.39 18.68
N GLU A 615 -0.15 -22.73 17.73
CA GLU A 615 0.04 -21.29 17.48
C GLU A 615 -0.74 -20.41 18.46
N LEU A 616 -1.84 -20.95 19.02
CA LEU A 616 -2.71 -20.28 19.98
C LEU A 616 -2.40 -20.65 21.44
N VAL A 617 -1.90 -21.88 21.67
CA VAL A 617 -1.54 -22.38 23.01
C VAL A 617 -0.02 -22.49 23.10
N GLN A 618 0.60 -21.69 23.97
CA GLN A 618 2.03 -21.81 24.25
C GLN A 618 2.31 -23.08 25.06
N LEU A 619 2.81 -24.10 24.37
CA LEU A 619 3.18 -25.39 24.96
C LEU A 619 4.66 -25.42 25.33
N ALA A 620 5.00 -25.96 26.49
CA ALA A 620 6.37 -26.24 26.88
C ALA A 620 6.98 -27.39 26.03
N LYS A 621 8.30 -27.56 26.08
CA LYS A 621 8.98 -28.63 25.33
C LYS A 621 8.48 -30.02 25.81
N GLY A 622 7.86 -30.78 24.92
CA GLY A 622 7.30 -32.12 25.25
C GLY A 622 5.85 -32.10 25.71
N GLU A 623 5.30 -30.93 26.04
CA GLU A 623 3.90 -30.76 26.39
C GLU A 623 3.00 -30.85 25.13
N LYS A 624 1.80 -31.46 25.29
CA LYS A 624 0.82 -31.60 24.20
C LYS A 624 -0.54 -31.08 24.65
N LEU A 625 -1.34 -30.60 23.70
CA LEU A 625 -2.76 -30.32 23.94
C LEU A 625 -3.55 -31.63 23.98
N VAL A 626 -4.31 -31.81 25.04
CA VAL A 626 -5.14 -33.01 25.28
C VAL A 626 -6.56 -32.78 24.76
N ALA A 627 -7.21 -31.71 25.19
CA ALA A 627 -8.59 -31.41 24.84
C ALA A 627 -8.92 -29.91 24.96
N LEU A 628 -9.95 -29.45 24.24
CA LEU A 628 -10.66 -28.22 24.55
C LEU A 628 -11.90 -28.54 25.37
N VAL A 629 -12.21 -27.69 26.37
CA VAL A 629 -13.30 -27.90 27.30
C VAL A 629 -14.05 -26.60 27.62
N PRO A 630 -15.34 -26.64 27.89
CA PRO A 630 -16.06 -25.49 28.43
C PRO A 630 -15.55 -25.15 29.84
N LEU A 631 -15.52 -23.85 30.19
CA LEU A 631 -15.08 -23.40 31.54
C LEU A 631 -16.14 -23.40 32.62
N ASN A 632 -17.40 -23.68 32.29
CA ASN A 632 -18.54 -23.59 33.18
C ASN A 632 -19.11 -24.95 33.65
N THR A 633 -18.40 -26.05 33.38
CA THR A 633 -18.87 -27.39 33.72
C THR A 633 -17.81 -28.20 34.47
N VAL A 634 -18.25 -29.20 35.21
CA VAL A 634 -17.34 -30.18 35.87
C VAL A 634 -16.63 -31.01 34.81
N LEU A 635 -15.34 -31.18 34.93
CA LEU A 635 -14.51 -31.96 34.02
C LEU A 635 -14.03 -33.28 34.64
N ALA A 636 -14.00 -34.35 33.86
CA ALA A 636 -13.28 -35.60 34.22
C ALA A 636 -11.87 -35.55 33.58
N LEU A 637 -10.84 -35.68 34.39
CA LEU A 637 -9.45 -35.73 34.03
C LEU A 637 -8.85 -37.07 34.37
N ALA A 638 -8.20 -37.74 33.41
CA ALA A 638 -7.53 -39.01 33.69
C ALA A 638 -6.06 -38.96 33.32
N THR A 639 -5.20 -39.59 34.14
CA THR A 639 -3.74 -39.64 33.91
C THR A 639 -3.29 -41.00 33.38
N ALA A 640 -2.12 -41.03 32.74
CA ALA A 640 -1.50 -42.26 32.24
C ALA A 640 -1.29 -43.30 33.37
N GLY A 641 -1.07 -42.85 34.61
CA GLY A 641 -0.99 -43.70 35.82
C GLY A 641 -2.34 -44.22 36.33
N GLY A 642 -3.44 -44.04 35.61
CA GLY A 642 -4.76 -44.55 35.94
C GLY A 642 -5.47 -43.79 37.06
N VAL A 643 -5.06 -42.55 37.35
CA VAL A 643 -5.72 -41.66 38.31
C VAL A 643 -6.88 -40.93 37.62
N ILE A 644 -7.99 -40.72 38.34
CA ILE A 644 -9.16 -39.95 37.88
C ILE A 644 -9.43 -38.79 38.85
N LYS A 645 -9.80 -37.66 38.26
CA LYS A 645 -10.26 -36.49 39.01
C LYS A 645 -11.49 -35.91 38.33
N ARG A 646 -12.54 -35.60 39.09
CA ARG A 646 -13.57 -34.68 38.64
C ARG A 646 -13.22 -33.30 39.18
N LEU A 647 -13.11 -32.32 38.30
CA LEU A 647 -12.64 -30.95 38.59
C LEU A 647 -13.85 -30.01 38.61
N ASN A 648 -14.03 -29.28 39.71
CA ASN A 648 -15.02 -28.20 39.79
C ASN A 648 -14.61 -27.01 38.90
N PRO A 649 -15.58 -26.31 38.27
CA PRO A 649 -15.34 -25.18 37.39
C PRO A 649 -15.07 -23.87 38.18
N ASP A 650 -14.16 -23.93 39.18
CA ASP A 650 -13.73 -22.78 39.98
C ASP A 650 -12.35 -22.29 39.48
N TYR A 651 -12.36 -21.42 38.45
CA TYR A 651 -11.17 -20.95 37.80
C TYR A 651 -10.87 -19.47 38.09
N PRO A 652 -9.59 -19.05 38.18
CA PRO A 652 -9.23 -17.66 38.43
C PRO A 652 -9.66 -16.78 37.24
N LEU A 653 -10.31 -15.64 37.55
CA LEU A 653 -10.81 -14.71 36.52
C LEU A 653 -9.73 -13.89 35.84
N ASN A 654 -8.62 -13.63 36.55
CA ASN A 654 -7.54 -12.74 36.16
C ASN A 654 -6.24 -13.46 35.72
N GLN A 655 -6.32 -14.76 35.47
CA GLN A 655 -5.19 -15.56 34.96
C GLN A 655 -5.56 -16.17 33.61
N THR A 656 -4.59 -16.21 32.73
CA THR A 656 -4.73 -16.86 31.41
C THR A 656 -4.36 -18.33 31.45
N GLU A 657 -3.63 -18.77 32.47
CA GLU A 657 -3.24 -20.17 32.65
C GLU A 657 -3.11 -20.54 34.13
N TRP A 658 -3.37 -21.79 34.45
CA TRP A 658 -3.29 -22.34 35.82
C TRP A 658 -3.23 -23.85 35.84
N ASP A 659 -2.67 -24.43 36.91
CA ASP A 659 -2.70 -25.88 37.17
C ASP A 659 -4.11 -26.35 37.54
N ILE A 660 -4.50 -27.49 36.99
CA ILE A 660 -5.81 -28.12 37.24
C ILE A 660 -5.71 -29.48 37.95
N MET A 661 -4.51 -30.07 38.03
CA MET A 661 -4.23 -31.31 38.69
C MET A 661 -2.81 -31.40 39.12
N LYS A 662 -2.53 -31.79 40.37
CA LYS A 662 -1.22 -32.12 40.84
C LYS A 662 -0.84 -33.52 40.35
N LEU A 663 0.07 -33.58 39.36
CA LEU A 663 0.60 -34.84 38.82
C LEU A 663 1.73 -35.42 39.66
N LYS A 664 1.88 -36.76 39.66
CA LYS A 664 3.09 -37.44 40.17
C LYS A 664 4.23 -37.34 39.17
N ASP A 665 5.45 -37.48 39.62
CA ASP A 665 6.61 -37.45 38.74
C ASP A 665 6.51 -38.52 37.63
N GLY A 666 6.65 -38.08 36.39
CA GLY A 666 6.55 -38.93 35.20
C GLY A 666 5.13 -39.30 34.76
N ASP A 667 4.07 -38.80 35.43
CA ASP A 667 2.68 -38.97 35.00
C ASP A 667 2.20 -37.81 34.10
N GLU A 668 1.21 -38.05 33.27
CA GLU A 668 0.65 -37.07 32.35
C GLU A 668 -0.85 -37.22 32.22
N ILE A 669 -1.57 -36.11 31.93
CA ILE A 669 -2.98 -36.17 31.56
C ILE A 669 -3.10 -36.77 30.17
N VAL A 670 -3.92 -37.82 30.02
CA VAL A 670 -4.21 -38.49 28.75
C VAL A 670 -5.59 -38.18 28.21
N ALA A 671 -6.53 -37.73 29.06
CA ALA A 671 -7.86 -37.35 28.62
C ALA A 671 -8.49 -36.32 29.56
N ALA A 672 -9.28 -35.43 28.98
CA ALA A 672 -10.12 -34.47 29.67
C ALA A 672 -11.47 -34.35 28.91
N ALA A 673 -12.56 -34.46 29.61
CA ALA A 673 -13.90 -34.37 29.03
C ALA A 673 -14.92 -33.75 30.01
N PRO A 674 -15.98 -33.06 29.52
CA PRO A 674 -17.09 -32.63 30.36
C PRO A 674 -17.74 -33.83 31.06
N CYS A 675 -18.05 -33.66 32.34
CA CYS A 675 -18.71 -34.65 33.17
C CYS A 675 -19.69 -33.96 34.14
N PRO A 676 -20.79 -33.39 33.58
CA PRO A 676 -21.69 -32.50 34.34
C PRO A 676 -22.51 -33.20 35.39
N THR A 677 -22.83 -34.48 35.20
CA THR A 677 -23.76 -35.23 36.06
C THR A 677 -23.06 -36.37 36.82
N ASP A 678 -23.63 -36.80 37.89
CA ASP A 678 -23.13 -37.90 38.73
C ASP A 678 -23.44 -39.30 38.18
N ASP A 679 -24.46 -39.41 37.32
CA ASP A 679 -24.84 -40.63 36.62
C ASP A 679 -24.09 -40.89 35.33
N ALA A 680 -23.23 -39.97 34.91
CA ALA A 680 -22.34 -40.15 33.76
C ALA A 680 -21.47 -41.42 33.96
N VAL A 681 -21.22 -42.13 32.86
CA VAL A 681 -20.46 -43.37 32.85
C VAL A 681 -19.00 -43.07 32.46
N LEU A 682 -18.07 -43.39 33.37
CA LEU A 682 -16.63 -43.24 33.14
C LEU A 682 -16.04 -44.56 32.65
N THR A 683 -15.45 -44.58 31.47
CA THR A 683 -14.86 -45.77 30.84
C THR A 683 -13.38 -45.58 30.59
N PHE A 684 -12.56 -46.45 31.17
CA PHE A 684 -11.11 -46.46 31.08
C PHE A 684 -10.64 -47.56 30.15
N VAL A 685 -9.68 -47.31 29.29
CA VAL A 685 -9.04 -48.32 28.43
C VAL A 685 -7.52 -48.22 28.60
N THR A 686 -6.91 -49.35 28.94
CA THR A 686 -5.45 -49.41 29.12
C THR A 686 -4.72 -49.93 27.85
N ARG A 687 -3.44 -49.72 27.80
CA ARG A 687 -2.57 -50.18 26.71
C ARG A 687 -2.58 -51.71 26.57
N ASP A 688 -2.70 -52.43 27.68
CA ASP A 688 -2.78 -53.89 27.73
C ASP A 688 -4.20 -54.42 27.53
N ALA A 689 -5.03 -53.59 26.89
CA ALA A 689 -6.40 -53.91 26.50
C ALA A 689 -7.33 -54.30 27.67
N LYS A 690 -7.14 -53.64 28.85
CA LYS A 690 -8.10 -53.72 29.94
C LYS A 690 -9.09 -52.56 29.85
N LEU A 691 -10.36 -52.84 30.11
CA LEU A 691 -11.44 -51.86 30.18
C LEU A 691 -12.13 -51.91 31.52
N LEU A 692 -12.29 -50.76 32.16
CA LEU A 692 -13.07 -50.61 33.39
C LEU A 692 -14.11 -49.50 33.18
N THR A 693 -15.36 -49.79 33.54
CA THR A 693 -16.45 -48.79 33.48
C THR A 693 -17.20 -48.73 34.82
N PHE A 694 -17.53 -47.50 35.27
CA PHE A 694 -18.28 -47.22 36.46
C PHE A 694 -18.88 -45.80 36.46
N ASP A 695 -19.89 -45.53 37.32
CA ASP A 695 -20.58 -44.24 37.39
C ASP A 695 -19.72 -43.15 38.01
N ALA A 696 -19.85 -41.94 37.48
CA ALA A 696 -19.09 -40.76 37.94
C ALA A 696 -19.36 -40.39 39.42
N ALA A 697 -20.50 -40.77 39.98
CA ALA A 697 -20.82 -40.63 41.41
C ALA A 697 -19.73 -41.25 42.34
N LYS A 698 -18.98 -42.26 41.84
CA LYS A 698 -17.87 -42.88 42.61
C LYS A 698 -16.62 -42.00 42.68
N VAL A 699 -16.60 -40.84 42.02
CA VAL A 699 -15.50 -39.87 42.01
C VAL A 699 -16.04 -38.51 42.42
N ARG A 700 -15.83 -38.16 43.70
CA ARG A 700 -16.28 -36.84 44.20
C ARG A 700 -15.52 -35.70 43.51
N PRO A 701 -16.21 -34.63 43.06
CA PRO A 701 -15.56 -33.45 42.52
C PRO A 701 -14.56 -32.81 43.49
N GLN A 702 -13.43 -32.34 42.98
CA GLN A 702 -12.33 -31.76 43.77
C GLN A 702 -11.97 -30.36 43.18
N GLY A 703 -11.36 -29.53 44.02
CA GLY A 703 -10.78 -28.28 43.59
C GLY A 703 -9.45 -28.47 42.79
N ARG A 704 -8.89 -27.40 42.26
CA ARG A 704 -7.73 -27.41 41.35
C ARG A 704 -6.50 -28.11 41.94
N THR A 705 -6.20 -27.90 43.20
CA THR A 705 -4.98 -28.43 43.89
C THR A 705 -4.99 -29.92 44.20
N GLY A 706 -6.16 -30.57 44.04
CA GLY A 706 -6.29 -32.03 44.32
C GLY A 706 -5.55 -32.87 43.25
N GLY A 707 -4.94 -33.97 43.67
CA GLY A 707 -4.24 -34.93 42.82
C GLY A 707 -5.09 -36.04 42.22
N GLY A 708 -6.42 -36.02 42.44
CA GLY A 708 -7.32 -37.10 42.01
C GLY A 708 -7.29 -38.33 42.92
N ILE A 709 -7.88 -39.42 42.47
CA ILE A 709 -8.00 -40.71 43.18
C ILE A 709 -7.74 -41.87 42.20
N ALA A 710 -7.44 -43.07 42.70
CA ALA A 710 -7.25 -44.24 41.83
C ALA A 710 -8.53 -44.51 41.02
N GLY A 711 -8.46 -44.48 39.70
CA GLY A 711 -9.52 -44.81 38.75
C GLY A 711 -9.54 -46.28 38.38
N ILE A 712 -8.49 -46.75 37.75
CA ILE A 712 -8.25 -48.14 37.36
C ILE A 712 -6.97 -48.68 37.97
N LYS A 713 -6.95 -49.97 38.34
CA LYS A 713 -5.71 -50.64 38.79
C LYS A 713 -4.95 -51.16 37.57
N LEU A 714 -3.78 -50.63 37.34
CA LEU A 714 -2.88 -51.01 36.28
C LEU A 714 -1.99 -52.18 36.65
N ALA A 715 -1.65 -53.04 35.70
CA ALA A 715 -0.55 -54.03 35.84
C ALA A 715 0.80 -53.31 35.75
N ASP A 716 1.87 -54.00 36.15
CA ASP A 716 3.22 -53.48 36.04
C ASP A 716 3.57 -53.16 34.56
N GLY A 717 3.97 -51.96 34.28
CA GLY A 717 4.32 -51.49 32.96
C GLY A 717 3.09 -51.11 32.07
N ASP A 718 1.85 -51.32 32.49
CA ASP A 718 0.67 -50.89 31.77
C ASP A 718 0.37 -49.39 32.04
N ARG A 719 -0.38 -48.77 31.14
CA ARG A 719 -0.78 -47.35 31.26
C ARG A 719 -2.19 -47.14 30.70
N LEU A 720 -2.88 -46.15 31.23
CA LEU A 720 -4.14 -45.69 30.66
C LEU A 720 -3.84 -44.96 29.33
N ILE A 721 -4.64 -45.23 28.27
CA ILE A 721 -4.53 -44.61 26.95
C ILE A 721 -5.82 -43.90 26.52
N ALA A 722 -6.98 -44.17 27.12
CA ALA A 722 -8.21 -43.46 26.83
C ALA A 722 -9.15 -43.43 28.04
N LEU A 723 -9.89 -42.33 28.15
CA LEU A 723 -11.06 -42.16 29.00
C LEU A 723 -12.25 -41.71 28.17
N GLY A 724 -13.39 -42.41 28.26
CA GLY A 724 -14.65 -41.96 27.73
C GLY A 724 -15.58 -41.50 28.86
N VAL A 725 -16.34 -40.44 28.60
CA VAL A 725 -17.46 -39.98 29.44
C VAL A 725 -18.71 -40.00 28.60
N THR A 726 -19.72 -40.81 28.99
CA THR A 726 -20.97 -41.00 28.28
C THR A 726 -22.15 -40.86 29.21
N ALA A 727 -23.32 -40.47 28.71
CA ALA A 727 -24.53 -40.47 29.49
C ALA A 727 -25.16 -41.86 29.56
N PRO A 728 -25.94 -42.17 30.59
CA PRO A 728 -26.70 -43.43 30.68
C PRO A 728 -27.64 -43.59 29.47
N GLY A 729 -27.53 -44.72 28.77
CA GLY A 729 -28.36 -45.02 27.64
C GLY A 729 -27.84 -44.53 26.30
N ASP A 730 -26.73 -43.84 26.26
CA ASP A 730 -26.04 -43.46 25.02
C ASP A 730 -25.68 -44.71 24.19
N ALA A 731 -25.85 -44.63 22.87
CA ALA A 731 -25.34 -45.64 21.94
C ALA A 731 -23.81 -45.49 21.78
N ALA A 732 -23.08 -45.81 22.87
CA ALA A 732 -21.63 -45.61 22.93
C ALA A 732 -20.87 -46.81 22.38
N GLU A 733 -19.75 -46.52 21.75
CA GLU A 733 -18.82 -47.49 21.14
C GLU A 733 -17.45 -47.43 21.82
N VAL A 734 -16.79 -48.58 21.83
CA VAL A 734 -15.39 -48.73 22.19
C VAL A 734 -14.62 -49.13 20.95
N VAL A 735 -13.72 -48.29 20.47
CA VAL A 735 -12.82 -48.58 19.37
C VAL A 735 -11.43 -48.89 19.94
N THR A 736 -10.87 -50.01 19.50
CA THR A 736 -9.50 -50.41 19.86
C THR A 736 -8.69 -50.71 18.62
N VAL A 737 -7.45 -50.22 18.57
CA VAL A 737 -6.51 -50.43 17.47
C VAL A 737 -5.20 -50.93 18.08
N THR A 738 -4.71 -52.04 17.57
CA THR A 738 -3.48 -52.68 18.07
C THR A 738 -2.20 -52.14 17.44
N ASN A 739 -1.06 -52.46 18.05
CA ASN A 739 0.27 -52.30 17.46
C ASN A 739 0.61 -53.62 16.73
N GLY A 740 0.61 -53.65 15.41
CA GLY A 740 1.04 -54.81 14.66
C GLY A 740 2.50 -54.71 14.22
N LYS A 741 3.16 -55.87 13.99
CA LYS A 741 4.45 -55.93 13.30
C LYS A 741 4.28 -55.52 11.85
N ASP A 742 5.29 -54.88 11.28
CA ASP A 742 5.33 -54.47 9.88
C ASP A 742 4.25 -53.46 9.43
N GLY A 743 3.73 -52.68 10.44
CA GLY A 743 2.71 -51.66 10.18
C GLY A 743 1.29 -52.21 9.97
N LEU A 744 1.07 -53.50 10.09
CA LEU A 744 -0.24 -54.14 10.04
C LEU A 744 -0.81 -54.22 11.48
N ALA A 745 -1.95 -53.58 11.69
CA ALA A 745 -2.65 -53.52 12.96
C ALA A 745 -4.07 -54.09 12.75
N SER A 746 -4.69 -54.55 13.81
CA SER A 746 -6.12 -54.88 13.81
C SER A 746 -6.91 -53.77 14.50
N ALA A 747 -8.16 -53.55 14.07
CA ALA A 747 -9.08 -52.66 14.73
C ALA A 747 -10.40 -53.37 15.04
N LYS A 748 -11.01 -53.01 16.13
CA LYS A 748 -12.30 -53.55 16.60
C LYS A 748 -13.18 -52.39 17.09
N VAL A 749 -14.45 -52.43 16.74
CA VAL A 749 -15.55 -51.63 17.27
C VAL A 749 -16.45 -52.54 18.11
N THR A 750 -16.77 -52.15 19.33
CA THR A 750 -17.62 -52.92 20.23
C THR A 750 -18.60 -51.98 20.90
N ALA A 751 -19.88 -52.38 21.06
CA ALA A 751 -20.83 -51.59 21.84
C ALA A 751 -20.40 -51.51 23.31
N LEU A 752 -20.46 -50.35 23.94
CA LEU A 752 -20.08 -50.17 25.33
C LEU A 752 -20.98 -51.04 26.27
N SER A 753 -22.22 -51.30 25.89
CA SER A 753 -23.16 -52.15 26.63
C SER A 753 -22.69 -53.59 26.85
N GLU A 754 -21.76 -54.10 26.02
CA GLU A 754 -21.14 -55.41 26.18
C GLU A 754 -20.19 -55.50 27.40
N TYR A 755 -19.81 -54.37 27.97
CA TYR A 755 -18.84 -54.33 29.07
C TYR A 755 -19.59 -54.15 30.43
N PRO A 756 -19.39 -55.08 31.39
CA PRO A 756 -20.03 -54.94 32.69
C PRO A 756 -19.42 -53.81 33.52
N GLN A 757 -20.25 -53.06 34.21
CA GLN A 757 -19.79 -52.09 35.21
C GLN A 757 -19.16 -52.80 36.40
N LYS A 758 -18.05 -52.25 36.93
CA LYS A 758 -17.35 -52.78 38.07
C LYS A 758 -17.01 -51.70 39.11
N GLY A 759 -16.47 -52.14 40.26
CA GLY A 759 -16.00 -51.19 41.25
C GLY A 759 -14.81 -50.37 40.77
N ARG A 760 -14.75 -49.10 41.17
CA ARG A 760 -13.59 -48.22 40.94
C ARG A 760 -12.32 -48.88 41.50
N ALA A 761 -11.15 -48.58 40.92
CA ALA A 761 -9.82 -49.07 41.26
C ALA A 761 -9.66 -50.61 41.14
N THR A 762 -10.44 -51.25 40.31
CA THR A 762 -10.24 -52.66 39.89
C THR A 762 -9.50 -52.78 38.58
N GLY A 763 -8.99 -53.95 38.17
CA GLY A 763 -8.24 -54.20 36.96
C GLY A 763 -9.08 -54.32 35.70
N GLY A 764 -10.40 -54.09 35.77
CA GLY A 764 -11.30 -54.15 34.57
C GLY A 764 -11.49 -55.53 33.97
N VAL A 765 -11.94 -55.55 32.69
CA VAL A 765 -12.14 -56.76 31.90
C VAL A 765 -11.34 -56.65 30.59
N ARG A 766 -11.14 -57.75 29.84
CA ARG A 766 -10.43 -57.72 28.57
C ARG A 766 -11.29 -56.99 27.53
N ALA A 767 -10.67 -56.06 26.82
CA ALA A 767 -11.33 -55.25 25.77
C ALA A 767 -10.88 -55.66 24.34
N HIS A 768 -9.77 -56.39 24.20
CA HIS A 768 -9.27 -56.86 22.93
C HIS A 768 -8.44 -58.10 23.10
N ARG A 769 -8.52 -59.06 22.17
CA ARG A 769 -7.64 -60.22 22.10
C ARG A 769 -6.60 -60.00 21.04
N PHE A 770 -5.36 -59.92 21.43
CA PHE A 770 -4.26 -59.69 20.46
C PHE A 770 -4.06 -60.91 19.52
N LEU A 771 -3.87 -60.64 18.26
CA LEU A 771 -3.47 -61.59 17.22
C LEU A 771 -1.98 -61.87 17.30
N THR A 772 -1.50 -62.92 16.60
CA THR A 772 -0.09 -63.22 16.55
C THR A 772 0.70 -62.02 15.97
N GLY A 773 1.66 -61.51 16.72
CA GLY A 773 2.45 -60.32 16.35
C GLY A 773 1.95 -59.01 16.96
N GLU A 774 0.82 -59.01 17.61
CA GLU A 774 0.29 -57.85 18.38
C GLU A 774 0.64 -58.03 19.88
N SER A 775 0.93 -56.96 20.58
CA SER A 775 1.32 -57.03 22.01
C SER A 775 0.57 -56.03 22.88
N GLN A 776 0.06 -54.93 22.30
CA GLN A 776 -0.58 -53.84 23.03
C GLN A 776 -1.54 -53.07 22.11
N LEU A 777 -2.41 -52.29 22.70
CA LEU A 777 -3.16 -51.27 21.95
C LEU A 777 -2.28 -50.07 21.65
N ALA A 778 -2.27 -49.65 20.43
CA ALA A 778 -1.68 -48.38 19.97
C ALA A 778 -2.63 -47.21 20.22
N LEU A 779 -3.95 -47.43 20.10
CA LEU A 779 -4.99 -46.42 20.19
C LEU A 779 -6.28 -47.04 20.78
N ALA A 780 -6.99 -46.27 21.58
CA ALA A 780 -8.35 -46.58 21.99
C ALA A 780 -9.18 -45.28 21.98
N TRP A 781 -10.48 -45.44 21.76
CA TRP A 781 -11.48 -44.39 21.87
C TRP A 781 -12.78 -44.94 22.44
N VAL A 782 -13.48 -44.11 23.26
CA VAL A 782 -14.79 -44.44 23.79
C VAL A 782 -15.68 -43.19 23.71
N GLY A 783 -16.83 -43.32 23.13
CA GLY A 783 -17.76 -42.21 22.96
C GLY A 783 -19.03 -42.62 22.23
N VAL A 784 -19.91 -41.66 21.98
CA VAL A 784 -21.17 -41.88 21.23
C VAL A 784 -20.82 -42.15 19.75
N GLY A 785 -21.26 -43.29 19.25
CA GLY A 785 -21.02 -43.75 17.90
C GLY A 785 -21.94 -43.13 16.81
N PRO A 786 -21.70 -43.44 15.55
CA PRO A 786 -20.56 -44.19 15.01
C PRO A 786 -19.25 -43.40 15.00
N ALA A 787 -18.15 -44.06 15.36
CA ALA A 787 -16.83 -43.47 15.41
C ALA A 787 -16.25 -43.19 13.99
N LYS A 788 -15.42 -42.17 13.85
CA LYS A 788 -14.63 -41.89 12.64
C LYS A 788 -13.14 -42.09 12.89
N ALA A 789 -12.45 -42.58 11.89
CA ALA A 789 -11.00 -42.79 11.97
C ALA A 789 -10.26 -42.04 10.83
N ALA A 790 -8.98 -41.68 11.11
CA ALA A 790 -8.08 -41.07 10.15
C ALA A 790 -6.63 -41.55 10.36
N SER A 791 -5.74 -41.30 9.39
CA SER A 791 -4.29 -41.41 9.56
C SER A 791 -3.81 -40.30 10.50
N SER A 792 -2.58 -40.39 11.02
CA SER A 792 -1.94 -39.33 11.82
C SER A 792 -1.88 -37.96 11.08
N GLY A 793 -1.87 -37.95 9.75
CA GLY A 793 -1.91 -36.74 8.91
C GLY A 793 -3.33 -36.26 8.58
N GLY A 794 -4.38 -36.81 9.21
CA GLY A 794 -5.78 -36.36 9.06
C GLY A 794 -6.49 -36.88 7.82
N VAL A 795 -5.93 -37.82 7.07
CA VAL A 795 -6.59 -38.45 5.91
C VAL A 795 -7.55 -39.54 6.40
N ALA A 796 -8.81 -39.50 5.95
CA ALA A 796 -9.88 -40.41 6.36
C ALA A 796 -9.49 -41.89 6.20
N ARG A 797 -9.90 -42.71 7.15
CA ARG A 797 -9.74 -44.19 7.21
C ARG A 797 -11.07 -44.83 7.56
N SER A 798 -11.25 -46.08 7.13
CA SER A 798 -12.43 -46.85 7.47
C SER A 798 -12.19 -47.68 8.74
N LEU A 799 -13.23 -47.77 9.58
CA LEU A 799 -13.32 -48.71 10.69
C LEU A 799 -14.11 -49.92 10.28
N PRO A 800 -13.97 -51.06 10.99
CA PRO A 800 -14.89 -52.19 10.86
C PRO A 800 -16.34 -51.77 11.06
N THR A 801 -17.24 -52.21 10.21
CA THR A 801 -18.67 -51.89 10.24
C THR A 801 -19.47 -52.78 11.19
N GLU A 802 -18.95 -53.99 11.46
CA GLU A 802 -19.60 -54.91 12.36
C GLU A 802 -19.02 -54.83 13.75
N HIS A 803 -19.87 -54.82 14.77
CA HIS A 803 -19.48 -54.86 16.17
C HIS A 803 -18.89 -56.23 16.54
N GLY A 804 -17.66 -56.25 17.02
CA GLY A 804 -16.99 -57.45 17.52
C GLY A 804 -17.37 -57.74 18.99
N ALA A 805 -17.29 -59.02 19.38
CA ALA A 805 -17.49 -59.42 20.78
C ALA A 805 -16.47 -58.72 21.70
N ARG A 806 -16.86 -58.46 22.94
CA ARG A 806 -16.06 -57.79 23.99
C ARG A 806 -14.60 -58.28 24.07
N ASP A 807 -14.45 -59.61 24.18
CA ASP A 807 -13.12 -60.30 24.34
C ASP A 807 -12.56 -60.86 23.02
N GLY A 808 -13.19 -60.55 21.89
CA GLY A 808 -12.75 -60.95 20.53
C GLY A 808 -11.52 -60.20 20.05
N SER A 809 -10.91 -60.70 18.98
CA SER A 809 -9.87 -60.02 18.25
C SER A 809 -10.42 -58.98 17.27
N GLY A 810 -9.59 -58.06 16.81
CA GLY A 810 -9.94 -57.13 15.75
C GLY A 810 -9.87 -57.67 14.32
N VAL A 811 -10.36 -56.89 13.38
CA VAL A 811 -10.21 -57.11 11.94
C VAL A 811 -8.89 -56.47 11.46
N MET A 812 -8.11 -57.18 10.67
CA MET A 812 -6.85 -56.68 10.11
C MET A 812 -7.08 -55.48 9.23
N LEU A 813 -6.29 -54.44 9.43
CA LEU A 813 -6.38 -53.19 8.68
C LEU A 813 -5.51 -53.24 7.42
N THR A 814 -6.02 -52.72 6.31
CA THR A 814 -5.24 -52.53 5.09
C THR A 814 -4.44 -51.23 5.09
N GLN A 815 -4.77 -50.32 5.97
CA GLN A 815 -4.14 -49.00 6.12
C GLN A 815 -4.08 -48.62 7.60
N SER A 816 -2.98 -47.98 8.03
CA SER A 816 -2.79 -47.57 9.40
C SER A 816 -3.81 -46.52 9.82
N ILE A 817 -4.39 -46.72 11.00
CA ILE A 817 -5.22 -45.74 11.74
C ILE A 817 -4.35 -45.10 12.78
N GLY A 818 -4.26 -43.79 12.77
CA GLY A 818 -3.50 -42.98 13.76
C GLY A 818 -4.41 -42.24 14.73
N ILE A 819 -5.68 -42.07 14.37
CA ILE A 819 -6.63 -41.21 15.10
C ILE A 819 -8.04 -41.80 14.99
N VAL A 820 -8.78 -41.76 16.11
CA VAL A 820 -10.23 -42.07 16.19
C VAL A 820 -10.93 -40.98 17.00
N GLY A 821 -12.13 -40.63 16.64
CA GLY A 821 -12.93 -39.62 17.31
C GLY A 821 -14.42 -39.69 16.97
N PRO A 822 -15.25 -38.83 17.55
CA PRO A 822 -16.69 -38.80 17.36
C PRO A 822 -17.11 -38.42 15.94
N ASN A 823 -18.31 -38.83 15.56
CA ASN A 823 -19.01 -38.32 14.41
C ASN A 823 -19.73 -37.01 14.76
N TYR A 824 -19.76 -36.03 13.85
CA TYR A 824 -20.50 -34.79 13.99
C TYR A 824 -21.97 -34.97 14.34
N ALA A 825 -22.65 -35.82 13.61
CA ALA A 825 -24.09 -36.05 13.81
C ALA A 825 -24.41 -36.64 15.18
N ALA A 826 -23.55 -37.48 15.73
CA ALA A 826 -23.75 -38.09 17.05
C ALA A 826 -23.60 -37.06 18.18
N VAL A 827 -22.66 -36.09 18.04
CA VAL A 827 -22.47 -35.02 19.02
C VAL A 827 -23.65 -34.04 19.00
N SER A 828 -24.14 -33.68 17.81
CA SER A 828 -25.26 -32.75 17.66
C SER A 828 -26.58 -33.37 18.14
N ALA A 829 -26.76 -34.68 17.96
CA ALA A 829 -27.95 -35.41 18.45
C ALA A 829 -27.98 -35.54 20.00
N ALA A 830 -26.84 -35.85 20.62
CA ALA A 830 -26.71 -35.93 22.08
C ALA A 830 -27.01 -34.58 22.77
N LEU A 831 -26.63 -33.45 22.15
CA LEU A 831 -26.93 -32.11 22.66
C LEU A 831 -28.39 -31.65 22.38
N ALA A 832 -29.04 -32.23 21.38
CA ALA A 832 -30.43 -31.93 21.04
C ALA A 832 -31.46 -32.62 21.97
N VAL A 833 -31.08 -33.66 22.69
CA VAL A 833 -31.96 -34.50 23.57
C VAL A 833 -31.95 -33.99 25.01
N SER A 834 -31.13 -33.03 25.41
CA SER A 834 -31.23 -32.38 26.73
C SER A 834 -32.53 -31.54 26.80
N PRO A 835 -33.49 -31.87 27.66
CA PRO A 835 -34.74 -31.12 27.78
C PRO A 835 -34.57 -29.69 28.30
N GLU A 836 -33.36 -29.33 28.75
CA GLU A 836 -32.99 -28.01 29.28
C GLU A 836 -32.14 -27.17 28.33
N GLY A 837 -32.05 -27.52 27.05
CA GLY A 837 -31.19 -26.87 26.03
C GLY A 837 -31.50 -25.40 25.73
N GLU A 838 -32.43 -24.76 26.38
CA GLU A 838 -32.69 -23.31 26.29
C GLU A 838 -32.03 -22.49 27.42
N LYS A 839 -31.42 -23.14 28.42
CA LYS A 839 -30.79 -22.45 29.58
C LYS A 839 -29.30 -22.63 29.74
N LEU A 840 -28.60 -23.19 28.76
CA LEU A 840 -27.13 -23.33 28.78
C LEU A 840 -26.38 -22.22 28.05
N PHE A 841 -27.08 -21.14 27.72
CA PHE A 841 -26.48 -19.93 27.12
C PHE A 841 -26.95 -18.69 27.86
#